data_e7930004b2c2d1a7eacdcbcd8e6a4956
#
_entry.id   e7930004b2c2d1a7eacdcbcd8e6a4956
#
_cell.length_a   1.000
_cell.length_b   1.000
_cell.length_c   1.000
_cell.angle_alpha   90.00
_cell.angle_beta   90.00
_cell.angle_gamma   90.00
#
_symmetry.space_group_name_H-M   'P 1'
#
loop_
_entity.id
_entity.type
_entity.pdbx_description
1 polymer ?
#
loop_
_entity_poly.entity_id
_entity_poly.type
_entity_poly.pdbx_seq_one_letter_code
_entity_poly.pdbx_strand_id
1 'polypeptide(L)'
;TNTELSEMYPRFSQTGALYYCASDGKSLQINKVHKLSFRKPEKITNLKTFSARQICLARDNDRLVFEYFNTIYKYDPTLKTGEKVSPLFIDLSGDEWQENIVRSYENTAIDDYTISTDELLVGFTHNYDSFFAPVKGGETKQISFDHGSIFNLQFLDKRKMVFNKLDNGVVKLFTATADSIITFSPVQWFGADSLSVTELYKDKHGRWYFKYDDYYRHQKIAIADSGFLNIRPINTPWAVTTNFAFNADGSYAVYGTIREDNYIKELYLYDVQADTSKRLLADNGWWQNLFWTPDNKSILLTYNNNIYRLDLVPRDEFELDTDPWKEILHPEKSKPDSTNEELQNEEEDIQEFDITLEEKIEKKTKPLEIVWEGLEKRFYPVITAKDNYNFVLDIISDSTFYYIEDNKQQDKNSILKKTNIYGKNQKDVFNFGKNPQQYSKVKNTIYYLVEGELKSYNLKTSSRKDIKFKYDYKYDKALLNLRVFEEVWYAFGNNFYDPDMHNVPWKELFQLYRPYVEKAKNIYDVAFIIEEMIGDVNASHTGFYPRQEYEPFTNPAAWLGADLDYNIILEEGIRLQRVYPNSRLSFVYHLKDGCVLTHIDGVKITAYTSLDSLLAGKIGKKIKVTFQQEGNITEAVITGLSYSQMSELKYDYQIAKNKKMVDELSAGKLGYIHIPAMGEDDWQKFSRDFMVDNFAKEALVIDVRGNYGGHIHDKIITLLQKKKYAYTTNRRYNRVKRSEPYNVWDKPSIVLVNEDSFSDGEIFPAVYQELKLGKVVGTPSSGAVIGTWHYYLQDGSSMRMPGTGWYKLDGTNMEGTGVQPDILVENLPADIIRERDPQLIRAVQELMKEIK
;
A
#
# COMPACT_ATOMS: atom_id res chain seq x y z
N THR A 1 -5.32 -16.67 35.62
CA THR A 1 -4.17 -17.51 35.24
C THR A 1 -2.91 -16.65 35.29
N ASN A 2 -1.78 -17.23 35.60
CA ASN A 2 -0.50 -16.54 35.73
C ASN A 2 0.53 -17.26 34.84
N THR A 3 0.21 -17.34 33.55
CA THR A 3 1.07 -17.96 32.54
C THR A 3 1.43 -16.89 31.46
N GLU A 4 2.56 -17.06 30.83
CA GLU A 4 3.00 -16.23 29.70
C GLU A 4 2.32 -16.61 28.40
N LEU A 5 1.47 -17.66 28.42
CA LEU A 5 0.81 -18.21 27.25
C LEU A 5 -0.62 -17.65 27.10
N SER A 6 -1.07 -17.54 25.86
CA SER A 6 -2.42 -17.05 25.54
C SER A 6 -3.51 -17.95 26.10
N GLU A 7 -4.52 -17.38 26.75
CA GLU A 7 -5.68 -18.06 27.32
C GLU A 7 -6.98 -17.37 26.85
N MET A 8 -7.87 -18.13 26.22
CA MET A 8 -9.02 -17.60 25.49
C MET A 8 -10.29 -18.41 25.76
N TYR A 9 -11.44 -17.87 25.40
CA TYR A 9 -12.76 -18.50 25.40
C TYR A 9 -13.18 -19.13 26.73
N PRO A 10 -13.12 -18.43 27.89
CA PRO A 10 -13.52 -19.00 29.17
C PRO A 10 -15.01 -19.30 29.20
N ARG A 11 -15.39 -20.50 29.70
CA ARG A 11 -16.78 -20.93 29.87
C ARG A 11 -16.92 -21.67 31.20
N PHE A 12 -17.91 -21.27 32.03
CA PHE A 12 -18.25 -21.99 33.23
C PHE A 12 -19.37 -23.00 32.97
N SER A 13 -19.16 -24.22 33.43
CA SER A 13 -20.21 -25.24 33.46
C SER A 13 -21.11 -25.06 34.68
N GLN A 14 -22.30 -25.66 34.65
CA GLN A 14 -23.20 -25.66 35.86
C GLN A 14 -22.60 -26.39 37.07
N THR A 15 -21.67 -27.30 36.82
CA THR A 15 -20.94 -27.97 37.91
C THR A 15 -19.88 -27.07 38.54
N GLY A 16 -19.71 -25.85 38.04
CA GLY A 16 -18.72 -24.87 38.51
C GLY A 16 -17.30 -25.11 38.00
N ALA A 17 -17.12 -25.97 37.01
CA ALA A 17 -15.84 -26.11 36.32
C ALA A 17 -15.65 -25.01 35.27
N LEU A 18 -14.43 -24.47 35.18
CA LEU A 18 -14.03 -23.53 34.12
C LEU A 18 -13.34 -24.30 33.01
N TYR A 19 -13.87 -24.15 31.80
CA TYR A 19 -13.25 -24.58 30.53
C TYR A 19 -12.69 -23.38 29.81
N TYR A 20 -11.51 -23.52 29.22
CA TYR A 20 -10.86 -22.44 28.46
C TYR A 20 -9.84 -23.00 27.48
N CYS A 21 -9.52 -22.28 26.42
CA CYS A 21 -8.41 -22.59 25.54
C CYS A 21 -7.13 -21.97 26.10
N ALA A 22 -6.04 -22.75 26.14
CA ALA A 22 -4.72 -22.24 26.49
C ALA A 22 -3.68 -22.76 25.52
N SER A 23 -2.72 -21.91 25.15
CA SER A 23 -1.60 -22.29 24.29
C SER A 23 -0.69 -23.29 25.03
N ASP A 24 -0.20 -24.29 24.30
CA ASP A 24 0.87 -25.18 24.76
C ASP A 24 2.22 -24.87 24.06
N GLY A 25 2.31 -23.69 23.43
CA GLY A 25 3.45 -23.24 22.65
C GLY A 25 3.36 -23.62 21.16
N LYS A 26 2.37 -24.42 20.75
CA LYS A 26 2.14 -24.81 19.35
C LYS A 26 0.70 -24.54 18.90
N SER A 27 -0.27 -24.86 19.73
CA SER A 27 -1.70 -24.68 19.41
C SER A 27 -2.50 -24.42 20.69
N LEU A 28 -3.71 -23.88 20.56
CA LEU A 28 -4.64 -23.74 21.67
C LEU A 28 -5.27 -25.08 21.99
N GLN A 29 -5.12 -25.50 23.24
CA GLN A 29 -5.68 -26.72 23.79
C GLN A 29 -6.83 -26.40 24.74
N ILE A 30 -7.86 -27.23 24.80
CA ILE A 30 -8.91 -27.06 25.80
C ILE A 30 -8.42 -27.59 27.14
N ASN A 31 -8.54 -26.77 28.16
CA ASN A 31 -8.21 -27.07 29.54
C ASN A 31 -9.45 -26.94 30.42
N LYS A 32 -9.48 -27.72 31.52
CA LYS A 32 -10.54 -27.71 32.54
C LYS A 32 -9.94 -27.46 33.90
N VAL A 33 -10.57 -26.59 34.71
CA VAL A 33 -10.26 -26.38 36.13
C VAL A 33 -11.49 -26.66 36.95
N HIS A 34 -11.34 -27.56 37.90
CA HIS A 34 -12.39 -27.88 38.87
C HIS A 34 -12.41 -26.88 40.05
N LYS A 35 -13.63 -26.37 40.39
CA LYS A 35 -13.94 -25.52 41.57
C LYS A 35 -12.75 -24.91 42.26
N LEU A 36 -12.45 -23.63 41.99
CA LEU A 36 -11.59 -22.74 42.78
C LEU A 36 -10.18 -23.25 43.17
N SER A 37 -9.79 -24.48 42.81
CA SER A 37 -8.42 -24.95 42.99
C SER A 37 -7.64 -24.77 41.71
N PHE A 38 -7.32 -23.55 41.34
CA PHE A 38 -6.55 -23.18 40.17
C PHE A 38 -5.13 -23.81 40.09
N ARG A 39 -4.85 -24.85 40.87
CA ARG A 39 -3.50 -25.39 41.05
C ARG A 39 -3.00 -26.34 39.95
N LYS A 40 -3.88 -27.00 39.19
CA LYS A 40 -3.51 -27.85 38.05
C LYS A 40 -4.68 -27.93 37.06
N PRO A 41 -4.62 -27.25 35.92
CA PRO A 41 -5.58 -27.47 34.85
C PRO A 41 -5.43 -28.88 34.26
N GLU A 42 -6.56 -29.53 34.00
CA GLU A 42 -6.62 -30.78 33.27
C GLU A 42 -6.66 -30.47 31.76
N LYS A 43 -5.67 -30.94 30.98
CA LYS A 43 -5.65 -30.78 29.52
C LYS A 43 -6.66 -31.76 28.95
N ILE A 44 -7.71 -31.27 28.29
CA ILE A 44 -8.82 -32.05 27.71
C ILE A 44 -8.47 -32.53 26.30
N THR A 45 -7.78 -31.70 25.52
CA THR A 45 -7.43 -32.02 24.13
C THR A 45 -5.92 -32.19 23.96
N ASN A 46 -5.53 -32.89 22.90
CA ASN A 46 -4.14 -33.03 22.46
C ASN A 46 -4.09 -32.83 20.94
N LEU A 47 -4.44 -31.61 20.52
CA LEU A 47 -4.49 -31.19 19.12
C LEU A 47 -3.07 -30.95 18.64
N LYS A 48 -2.78 -31.35 17.39
CA LYS A 48 -1.40 -31.30 16.87
C LYS A 48 -1.18 -30.23 15.80
N THR A 49 -2.21 -29.96 15.00
CA THR A 49 -2.08 -29.15 13.79
C THR A 49 -2.74 -27.78 13.95
N PHE A 50 -3.98 -27.75 14.39
CA PHE A 50 -4.75 -26.51 14.53
C PHE A 50 -5.13 -26.24 15.99
N SER A 51 -5.58 -25.02 16.26
CA SER A 51 -6.02 -24.59 17.57
C SER A 51 -7.50 -24.89 17.82
N ALA A 52 -7.88 -25.20 19.06
CA ALA A 52 -9.28 -25.24 19.47
C ALA A 52 -9.81 -23.81 19.63
N ARG A 53 -11.00 -23.54 19.15
CA ARG A 53 -11.67 -22.22 19.21
C ARG A 53 -13.15 -22.37 19.56
N GLN A 54 -13.80 -21.27 19.91
CA GLN A 54 -15.26 -21.14 20.03
C GLN A 54 -15.92 -22.22 20.92
N ILE A 55 -15.43 -22.41 22.13
CA ILE A 55 -15.99 -23.42 23.06
C ILE A 55 -17.45 -23.08 23.40
N CYS A 56 -18.36 -24.03 23.16
CA CYS A 56 -19.75 -23.98 23.60
C CYS A 56 -20.03 -25.16 24.54
N LEU A 57 -20.51 -24.88 25.76
CA LEU A 57 -20.87 -25.85 26.78
C LEU A 57 -22.36 -26.20 26.72
N ALA A 58 -22.70 -27.47 26.90
CA ALA A 58 -24.08 -27.88 27.11
C ALA A 58 -24.64 -27.32 28.43
N ARG A 59 -25.95 -27.04 28.47
CA ARG A 59 -26.58 -26.41 29.64
C ARG A 59 -26.64 -27.32 30.89
N ASP A 60 -26.73 -28.61 30.68
CA ASP A 60 -27.08 -29.60 31.73
C ASP A 60 -25.97 -30.57 32.10
N ASN A 61 -24.85 -30.52 31.39
CA ASN A 61 -23.72 -31.42 31.61
C ASN A 61 -22.39 -30.78 31.17
N ASP A 62 -21.28 -31.51 31.40
CA ASP A 62 -19.92 -31.03 31.04
C ASP A 62 -19.53 -31.44 29.58
N ARG A 63 -20.49 -31.73 28.73
CA ARG A 63 -20.22 -31.88 27.29
C ARG A 63 -19.99 -30.53 26.65
N LEU A 64 -19.14 -30.48 25.68
CA LEU A 64 -18.88 -29.25 24.90
C LEU A 64 -18.65 -29.57 23.42
N VAL A 65 -18.90 -28.56 22.61
CA VAL A 65 -18.46 -28.52 21.22
C VAL A 65 -17.47 -27.39 21.05
N PHE A 66 -16.58 -27.55 20.10
CA PHE A 66 -15.58 -26.54 19.77
C PHE A 66 -15.22 -26.61 18.31
N GLU A 67 -14.77 -25.51 17.78
CA GLU A 67 -14.21 -25.42 16.44
C GLU A 67 -12.77 -25.93 16.43
N TYR A 68 -12.44 -26.77 15.46
CA TYR A 68 -11.10 -27.20 15.15
C TYR A 68 -10.87 -27.03 13.65
N PHE A 69 -10.31 -25.87 13.29
CA PHE A 69 -10.20 -25.38 11.93
C PHE A 69 -11.58 -25.33 11.23
N ASN A 70 -11.85 -26.10 10.21
CA ASN A 70 -13.10 -26.11 9.45
C ASN A 70 -14.13 -27.17 9.91
N THR A 71 -13.95 -27.75 11.07
CA THR A 71 -14.76 -28.85 11.58
C THR A 71 -15.18 -28.60 13.00
N ILE A 72 -16.42 -28.91 13.34
CA ILE A 72 -16.89 -28.88 14.72
C ILE A 72 -16.55 -30.20 15.38
N TYR A 73 -15.91 -30.15 16.54
CA TYR A 73 -15.62 -31.30 17.38
C TYR A 73 -16.48 -31.27 18.63
N LYS A 74 -16.75 -32.44 19.17
CA LYS A 74 -17.41 -32.63 20.45
C LYS A 74 -16.48 -33.28 21.45
N TYR A 75 -16.60 -32.86 22.70
CA TYR A 75 -16.04 -33.56 23.86
C TYR A 75 -17.15 -34.11 24.72
N ASP A 76 -17.09 -35.42 25.03
CA ASP A 76 -17.99 -36.10 25.93
C ASP A 76 -17.18 -36.73 27.07
N PRO A 77 -17.26 -36.19 28.29
CA PRO A 77 -16.49 -36.72 29.43
C PRO A 77 -16.91 -38.14 29.84
N THR A 78 -18.10 -38.59 29.41
CA THR A 78 -18.61 -39.91 29.81
C THR A 78 -18.01 -41.04 29.02
N LEU A 79 -17.36 -40.74 27.87
CA LEU A 79 -16.74 -41.74 27.02
C LEU A 79 -15.34 -42.16 27.52
N LYS A 80 -14.84 -43.29 26.99
CA LYS A 80 -13.49 -43.78 27.32
C LYS A 80 -12.41 -42.85 26.83
N THR A 81 -11.27 -42.86 27.52
CA THR A 81 -10.09 -42.11 27.09
C THR A 81 -9.69 -42.48 25.66
N GLY A 82 -9.58 -41.50 24.74
CA GLY A 82 -9.36 -41.73 23.32
C GLY A 82 -10.61 -41.56 22.46
N GLU A 83 -11.82 -41.74 23.03
CA GLU A 83 -13.10 -41.53 22.35
C GLU A 83 -13.79 -40.21 22.75
N LYS A 84 -13.28 -39.55 23.80
CA LYS A 84 -13.86 -38.34 24.39
C LYS A 84 -13.94 -37.18 23.43
N VAL A 85 -13.00 -37.06 22.53
CA VAL A 85 -12.93 -35.99 21.50
C VAL A 85 -13.11 -36.58 20.14
N SER A 86 -14.11 -36.16 19.42
CA SER A 86 -14.43 -36.67 18.08
C SER A 86 -15.07 -35.59 17.21
N PRO A 87 -14.90 -35.66 15.88
CA PRO A 87 -15.57 -34.72 14.96
C PRO A 87 -17.09 -34.90 15.04
N LEU A 88 -17.82 -33.82 14.89
CA LEU A 88 -19.27 -33.81 14.75
C LEU A 88 -19.57 -33.68 13.26
N PHE A 89 -20.09 -34.75 12.67
CA PHE A 89 -20.53 -34.72 11.29
C PHE A 89 -21.89 -34.03 11.23
N ILE A 90 -21.96 -32.94 10.46
CA ILE A 90 -23.23 -32.28 10.15
C ILE A 90 -23.50 -32.58 8.68
N ASP A 91 -24.60 -33.27 8.42
CA ASP A 91 -25.08 -33.48 7.07
C ASP A 91 -25.78 -32.18 6.60
N LEU A 92 -25.12 -31.45 5.77
CA LEU A 92 -25.66 -30.30 5.07
C LEU A 92 -26.20 -30.77 3.73
N SER A 93 -27.39 -31.36 3.73
CA SER A 93 -28.15 -31.64 2.49
C SER A 93 -28.59 -30.27 1.92
N GLY A 94 -27.75 -29.66 1.14
CA GLY A 94 -28.02 -28.42 0.43
C GLY A 94 -27.88 -28.63 -1.07
N ASP A 95 -28.48 -27.72 -1.84
CA ASP A 95 -28.35 -27.71 -3.29
C ASP A 95 -26.85 -27.72 -3.69
N GLU A 96 -26.47 -28.67 -4.50
CA GLU A 96 -25.15 -28.65 -5.14
C GLU A 96 -25.10 -27.44 -6.08
N TRP A 97 -24.29 -26.45 -5.75
CA TRP A 97 -24.07 -25.34 -6.64
C TRP A 97 -23.31 -25.83 -7.88
N GLN A 98 -23.85 -25.49 -9.06
CA GLN A 98 -23.17 -25.80 -10.32
C GLN A 98 -21.80 -25.11 -10.34
N GLU A 99 -20.74 -25.89 -10.48
CA GLU A 99 -19.34 -25.46 -10.34
C GLU A 99 -18.84 -24.63 -11.51
N ASN A 100 -19.47 -24.75 -12.68
CA ASN A 100 -19.04 -24.02 -13.88
C ASN A 100 -20.04 -22.90 -14.23
N ILE A 101 -19.66 -21.66 -13.92
CA ILE A 101 -20.46 -20.51 -14.30
C ILE A 101 -19.87 -19.90 -15.58
N VAL A 102 -20.63 -19.95 -16.66
CA VAL A 102 -20.34 -19.13 -17.85
C VAL A 102 -20.96 -17.77 -17.63
N ARG A 103 -20.15 -16.72 -17.62
CA ARG A 103 -20.64 -15.35 -17.63
C ARG A 103 -20.32 -14.72 -18.97
N SER A 104 -21.31 -14.11 -19.59
CA SER A 104 -21.11 -13.29 -20.79
C SER A 104 -20.80 -11.86 -20.36
N TYR A 105 -19.72 -11.30 -20.81
CA TYR A 105 -19.30 -9.94 -20.50
C TYR A 105 -19.37 -9.08 -21.77
N GLU A 106 -20.09 -7.97 -21.70
CA GLU A 106 -20.02 -6.90 -22.68
C GLU A 106 -19.33 -5.71 -22.06
N ASN A 107 -18.18 -5.31 -22.58
CA ASN A 107 -17.40 -4.13 -22.16
C ASN A 107 -17.01 -4.13 -20.67
N THR A 108 -16.55 -5.25 -20.15
CA THR A 108 -16.05 -5.32 -18.78
C THR A 108 -14.61 -4.86 -18.66
N ALA A 109 -14.25 -4.46 -17.44
CA ALA A 109 -12.89 -4.08 -17.07
C ALA A 109 -11.88 -5.20 -17.41
N ILE A 110 -10.81 -4.84 -18.08
CA ILE A 110 -9.64 -5.69 -18.30
C ILE A 110 -8.50 -5.23 -17.39
N ASP A 111 -7.58 -6.12 -17.05
CA ASP A 111 -6.54 -5.85 -16.05
C ASP A 111 -5.25 -5.34 -16.71
N ASP A 112 -4.85 -5.93 -17.82
CA ASP A 112 -3.63 -5.62 -18.58
C ASP A 112 -3.88 -5.87 -20.07
N TYR A 113 -3.13 -5.20 -20.95
CA TYR A 113 -3.25 -5.40 -22.38
C TYR A 113 -1.93 -5.23 -23.14
N THR A 114 -1.87 -5.80 -24.34
CA THR A 114 -0.81 -5.59 -25.32
C THR A 114 -1.40 -5.53 -26.74
N ILE A 115 -0.75 -4.79 -27.62
CA ILE A 115 -1.21 -4.60 -29.01
C ILE A 115 -0.20 -5.22 -29.96
N SER A 116 -0.67 -5.97 -30.98
CA SER A 116 0.19 -6.53 -32.01
C SER A 116 0.84 -5.43 -32.86
N THR A 117 2.02 -5.70 -33.41
CA THR A 117 2.81 -4.72 -34.20
C THR A 117 2.13 -4.25 -35.47
N ASP A 118 1.17 -5.01 -35.99
CA ASP A 118 0.34 -4.64 -37.16
C ASP A 118 -0.96 -3.90 -36.77
N GLU A 119 -1.24 -3.74 -35.46
CA GLU A 119 -2.45 -3.13 -34.89
C GLU A 119 -3.75 -3.90 -35.24
N LEU A 120 -3.68 -5.22 -35.45
CA LEU A 120 -4.84 -6.04 -35.76
C LEU A 120 -5.38 -6.78 -34.52
N LEU A 121 -4.50 -7.17 -33.58
CA LEU A 121 -4.86 -7.95 -32.41
C LEU A 121 -4.54 -7.21 -31.10
N VAL A 122 -5.39 -7.43 -30.12
CA VAL A 122 -5.18 -7.13 -28.71
C VAL A 122 -5.00 -8.45 -27.96
N GLY A 123 -3.98 -8.57 -27.16
CA GLY A 123 -3.91 -9.53 -26.06
C GLY A 123 -4.30 -8.82 -24.77
N PHE A 124 -5.14 -9.42 -23.94
CA PHE A 124 -5.50 -8.82 -22.64
C PHE A 124 -5.73 -9.88 -21.57
N THR A 125 -5.68 -9.48 -20.32
CA THR A 125 -6.05 -10.31 -19.16
C THR A 125 -7.35 -9.83 -18.54
N HIS A 126 -8.09 -10.80 -18.00
CA HIS A 126 -9.22 -10.57 -17.11
C HIS A 126 -9.22 -11.65 -16.03
N ASN A 127 -9.17 -11.22 -14.75
CA ASN A 127 -8.86 -12.11 -13.65
C ASN A 127 -7.56 -12.90 -13.95
N TYR A 128 -7.55 -14.20 -13.85
CA TYR A 128 -6.36 -15.04 -14.08
C TYR A 128 -6.21 -15.54 -15.52
N ASP A 129 -7.06 -15.13 -16.43
CA ASP A 129 -7.07 -15.63 -17.80
C ASP A 129 -6.65 -14.59 -18.82
N SER A 130 -6.18 -15.06 -19.97
CA SER A 130 -5.77 -14.23 -21.08
C SER A 130 -6.59 -14.50 -22.33
N PHE A 131 -6.72 -13.47 -23.16
CA PHE A 131 -7.60 -13.45 -24.33
C PHE A 131 -6.92 -12.79 -25.52
N PHE A 132 -7.32 -13.20 -26.72
CA PHE A 132 -7.09 -12.48 -27.97
C PHE A 132 -8.38 -11.83 -28.47
N ALA A 133 -8.28 -10.60 -28.95
CA ALA A 133 -9.38 -9.88 -29.58
C ALA A 133 -8.92 -9.06 -30.79
N PRO A 134 -9.79 -8.73 -31.75
CA PRO A 134 -9.49 -7.74 -32.79
C PRO A 134 -9.38 -6.33 -32.19
N VAL A 135 -8.41 -5.52 -32.64
CA VAL A 135 -8.27 -4.09 -32.22
C VAL A 135 -9.53 -3.28 -32.54
N LYS A 136 -10.29 -3.64 -33.57
CA LYS A 136 -11.59 -2.99 -33.90
C LYS A 136 -12.73 -3.38 -32.95
N GLY A 137 -12.47 -4.24 -31.96
CA GLY A 137 -13.47 -4.78 -31.05
C GLY A 137 -14.20 -5.99 -31.61
N GLY A 138 -15.08 -6.59 -30.83
CA GLY A 138 -15.90 -7.72 -31.20
C GLY A 138 -15.60 -8.98 -30.37
N GLU A 139 -15.85 -10.15 -30.96
CA GLU A 139 -15.68 -11.44 -30.29
C GLU A 139 -14.23 -11.74 -29.97
N THR A 140 -14.01 -12.35 -28.79
CA THR A 140 -12.69 -12.71 -28.30
C THR A 140 -12.48 -14.22 -28.29
N LYS A 141 -11.20 -14.60 -28.17
CA LYS A 141 -10.82 -16.01 -27.95
C LYS A 141 -10.04 -16.11 -26.66
N GLN A 142 -10.50 -16.94 -25.72
CA GLN A 142 -9.78 -17.25 -24.48
C GLN A 142 -8.53 -18.09 -24.82
N ILE A 143 -7.38 -17.73 -24.21
CA ILE A 143 -6.09 -18.40 -24.46
C ILE A 143 -5.89 -19.54 -23.47
N SER A 144 -6.21 -19.30 -22.19
CA SER A 144 -6.04 -20.28 -21.11
C SER A 144 -7.38 -20.59 -20.44
N PHE A 145 -7.50 -21.80 -19.93
CA PHE A 145 -8.69 -22.26 -19.22
C PHE A 145 -8.35 -22.86 -17.85
N ASP A 146 -7.12 -22.73 -17.41
CA ASP A 146 -6.62 -23.26 -16.15
C ASP A 146 -6.51 -22.22 -15.04
N HIS A 147 -6.99 -21.00 -15.32
CA HIS A 147 -6.96 -19.85 -14.42
C HIS A 147 -5.57 -19.64 -13.76
N GLY A 148 -4.51 -19.91 -14.52
CA GLY A 148 -3.14 -19.71 -14.04
C GLY A 148 -2.77 -18.23 -14.10
N SER A 149 -2.36 -17.64 -12.97
CA SER A 149 -1.93 -16.24 -12.87
C SER A 149 -1.06 -15.81 -14.05
N ILE A 150 -1.63 -15.03 -14.96
CA ILE A 150 -0.99 -14.56 -16.21
C ILE A 150 -0.83 -13.05 -16.13
N PHE A 151 0.37 -12.57 -16.43
CA PHE A 151 0.70 -11.14 -16.39
C PHE A 151 1.85 -10.81 -17.33
N ASN A 152 2.13 -9.50 -17.53
CA ASN A 152 3.18 -8.98 -18.39
C ASN A 152 3.08 -9.50 -19.84
N LEU A 153 1.90 -9.35 -20.45
CA LEU A 153 1.67 -9.77 -21.82
C LEU A 153 2.42 -8.89 -22.82
N GLN A 154 3.09 -9.51 -23.80
CA GLN A 154 3.79 -8.79 -24.86
C GLN A 154 3.67 -9.54 -26.20
N PHE A 155 3.37 -8.87 -27.29
CA PHE A 155 3.45 -9.49 -28.62
C PHE A 155 4.91 -9.66 -29.05
N LEU A 156 5.30 -10.90 -29.39
CA LEU A 156 6.57 -11.20 -30.05
C LEU A 156 6.54 -10.74 -31.52
N ASP A 157 5.44 -11.05 -32.17
CA ASP A 157 5.17 -10.69 -33.56
C ASP A 157 3.68 -10.37 -33.78
N LYS A 158 3.19 -10.47 -34.99
CA LYS A 158 1.79 -10.18 -35.38
C LYS A 158 0.78 -11.15 -34.75
N ARG A 159 1.19 -12.34 -34.38
CA ARG A 159 0.31 -13.45 -33.96
C ARG A 159 0.76 -14.14 -32.68
N LYS A 160 2.04 -14.07 -32.34
CA LYS A 160 2.62 -14.75 -31.21
C LYS A 160 2.83 -13.78 -30.04
N MET A 161 2.40 -14.18 -28.87
CA MET A 161 2.51 -13.43 -27.61
C MET A 161 3.39 -14.20 -26.63
N VAL A 162 4.12 -13.49 -25.80
CA VAL A 162 4.83 -14.02 -24.61
C VAL A 162 4.22 -13.41 -23.35
N PHE A 163 4.21 -14.16 -22.26
CA PHE A 163 3.66 -13.75 -20.97
C PHE A 163 4.28 -14.53 -19.82
N ASN A 164 4.16 -13.98 -18.64
CA ASN A 164 4.48 -14.66 -17.41
C ASN A 164 3.28 -15.47 -16.93
N LYS A 165 3.54 -16.66 -16.39
CA LYS A 165 2.53 -17.51 -15.75
C LYS A 165 3.11 -18.13 -14.49
N LEU A 166 2.36 -18.06 -13.40
CA LEU A 166 2.69 -18.80 -12.17
C LEU A 166 2.39 -20.29 -12.39
N ASP A 167 3.42 -21.11 -12.24
CA ASP A 167 3.36 -22.56 -12.41
C ASP A 167 4.11 -23.26 -11.28
N ASN A 168 3.37 -23.95 -10.40
CA ASN A 168 3.90 -24.67 -9.23
C ASN A 168 4.80 -23.80 -8.32
N GLY A 169 4.42 -22.54 -8.09
CA GLY A 169 5.13 -21.62 -7.22
C GLY A 169 6.37 -20.95 -7.86
N VAL A 170 6.56 -21.10 -9.17
CA VAL A 170 7.59 -20.42 -9.94
C VAL A 170 6.94 -19.66 -11.09
N VAL A 171 7.33 -18.41 -11.28
CA VAL A 171 6.84 -17.61 -12.41
C VAL A 171 7.67 -17.91 -13.63
N LYS A 172 7.07 -18.57 -14.61
CA LYS A 172 7.72 -19.00 -15.86
C LYS A 172 7.24 -18.18 -17.05
N LEU A 173 8.08 -18.10 -18.08
CA LEU A 173 7.75 -17.53 -19.38
C LEU A 173 7.00 -18.55 -20.24
N PHE A 174 5.89 -18.12 -20.85
CA PHE A 174 5.13 -18.90 -21.83
C PHE A 174 4.96 -18.11 -23.12
N THR A 175 4.73 -18.81 -24.21
CA THR A 175 4.30 -18.21 -25.48
C THR A 175 2.97 -18.78 -25.91
N ALA A 176 2.12 -17.93 -26.51
CA ALA A 176 0.88 -18.32 -27.16
C ALA A 176 0.79 -17.78 -28.57
N THR A 177 0.24 -18.59 -29.50
CA THR A 177 0.07 -18.20 -30.91
C THR A 177 -1.41 -18.13 -31.26
N ALA A 178 -1.83 -17.01 -31.87
CA ALA A 178 -3.21 -16.77 -32.31
C ALA A 178 -3.47 -17.41 -33.68
N ASP A 179 -3.74 -18.71 -33.69
CA ASP A 179 -4.13 -19.46 -34.86
C ASP A 179 -5.57 -19.98 -34.74
N SER A 180 -5.98 -20.89 -35.66
CA SER A 180 -7.27 -21.57 -35.57
C SER A 180 -7.45 -22.35 -34.28
N ILE A 181 -6.37 -22.93 -33.76
CA ILE A 181 -6.23 -23.52 -32.45
C ILE A 181 -5.14 -22.74 -31.73
N ILE A 182 -5.48 -22.14 -30.58
CA ILE A 182 -4.49 -21.43 -29.76
C ILE A 182 -3.62 -22.46 -29.06
N THR A 183 -2.31 -22.38 -29.32
CA THR A 183 -1.30 -23.23 -28.66
C THR A 183 -0.44 -22.38 -27.76
N PHE A 184 -0.09 -22.87 -26.57
CA PHE A 184 0.90 -22.23 -25.71
C PHE A 184 1.93 -23.23 -25.21
N SER A 185 3.14 -22.74 -24.96
CA SER A 185 4.26 -23.59 -24.50
C SER A 185 5.21 -22.79 -23.60
N PRO A 186 5.86 -23.45 -22.62
CA PRO A 186 6.87 -22.81 -21.80
C PRO A 186 8.11 -22.43 -22.63
N VAL A 187 8.74 -21.33 -22.27
CA VAL A 187 10.03 -20.89 -22.81
C VAL A 187 11.14 -21.51 -21.98
N GLN A 188 12.07 -22.23 -22.63
CA GLN A 188 13.21 -22.83 -21.96
C GLN A 188 14.35 -21.81 -21.85
N TRP A 189 14.92 -21.66 -20.65
CA TRP A 189 16.07 -20.80 -20.36
C TRP A 189 16.84 -21.37 -19.15
N PHE A 190 18.05 -20.85 -18.87
CA PHE A 190 18.96 -21.40 -17.87
C PHE A 190 18.40 -21.55 -16.44
N GLY A 191 17.34 -20.83 -16.09
CA GLY A 191 16.67 -20.86 -14.79
C GLY A 191 15.21 -21.25 -14.84
N ALA A 192 14.73 -21.81 -15.95
CA ALA A 192 13.28 -22.02 -16.20
C ALA A 192 12.52 -22.81 -15.13
N ASP A 193 13.20 -23.69 -14.40
CA ASP A 193 12.55 -24.57 -13.42
C ASP A 193 12.63 -24.05 -11.97
N SER A 194 13.44 -23.03 -11.68
CA SER A 194 13.75 -22.62 -10.32
C SER A 194 13.80 -21.11 -10.08
N LEU A 195 14.02 -20.31 -11.12
CA LEU A 195 14.12 -18.86 -11.03
C LEU A 195 12.85 -18.19 -11.56
N SER A 196 12.29 -17.29 -10.79
CA SER A 196 11.06 -16.59 -11.17
C SER A 196 11.34 -15.34 -12.01
N VAL A 197 10.61 -15.19 -13.12
CA VAL A 197 10.63 -13.99 -13.95
C VAL A 197 9.64 -12.97 -13.39
N THR A 198 10.11 -11.77 -13.09
CA THR A 198 9.28 -10.73 -12.47
C THR A 198 8.76 -9.71 -13.47
N GLU A 199 9.56 -9.33 -14.45
CA GLU A 199 9.20 -8.34 -15.45
C GLU A 199 9.72 -8.74 -16.83
N LEU A 200 9.00 -8.33 -17.87
CA LEU A 200 9.32 -8.63 -19.26
C LEU A 200 9.23 -7.35 -20.12
N TYR A 201 10.26 -7.10 -20.91
CA TYR A 201 10.33 -5.90 -21.75
C TYR A 201 10.81 -6.25 -23.16
N LYS A 202 10.34 -5.49 -24.14
CA LYS A 202 10.80 -5.55 -25.52
C LYS A 202 11.34 -4.19 -25.95
N ASP A 203 12.53 -4.15 -26.51
CA ASP A 203 13.03 -2.92 -27.09
C ASP A 203 12.45 -2.66 -28.51
N LYS A 204 12.66 -1.47 -29.02
CA LYS A 204 12.20 -1.09 -30.36
C LYS A 204 12.84 -1.89 -31.51
N HIS A 205 13.90 -2.64 -31.23
CA HIS A 205 14.62 -3.52 -32.19
C HIS A 205 14.20 -4.99 -32.09
N GLY A 206 13.20 -5.29 -31.24
CA GLY A 206 12.66 -6.63 -31.05
C GLY A 206 13.49 -7.53 -30.15
N ARG A 207 14.52 -7.01 -29.47
CA ARG A 207 15.25 -7.77 -28.46
C ARG A 207 14.46 -7.78 -27.17
N TRP A 208 14.58 -8.88 -26.43
CA TRP A 208 13.89 -9.06 -25.18
C TRP A 208 14.87 -8.99 -24.03
N TYR A 209 14.43 -8.46 -22.94
CA TYR A 209 15.06 -8.58 -21.64
C TYR A 209 14.00 -8.78 -20.59
N PHE A 210 14.37 -9.50 -19.56
CA PHE A 210 13.49 -9.78 -18.44
C PHE A 210 14.26 -9.75 -17.13
N LYS A 211 13.59 -9.29 -16.10
CA LYS A 211 14.08 -9.41 -14.74
C LYS A 211 13.70 -10.76 -14.19
N TYR A 212 14.59 -11.35 -13.42
CA TYR A 212 14.35 -12.58 -12.69
C TYR A 212 14.96 -12.50 -11.31
N ASP A 213 14.41 -13.23 -10.34
CA ASP A 213 14.94 -13.36 -8.99
C ASP A 213 15.97 -14.49 -8.96
N ASP A 214 17.16 -14.20 -8.45
CA ASP A 214 18.17 -15.22 -8.20
C ASP A 214 17.86 -16.02 -6.90
N TYR A 215 18.70 -17.01 -6.55
CA TYR A 215 18.51 -17.83 -5.34
C TYR A 215 18.52 -17.01 -4.04
N TYR A 216 19.15 -15.84 -4.05
CA TYR A 216 19.19 -14.89 -2.94
C TYR A 216 18.12 -13.82 -3.04
N ARG A 217 17.21 -13.93 -4.01
CA ARG A 217 16.12 -12.99 -4.32
C ARG A 217 16.59 -11.60 -4.75
N HIS A 218 17.82 -11.50 -5.26
CA HIS A 218 18.28 -10.27 -5.90
C HIS A 218 17.75 -10.21 -7.34
N GLN A 219 17.18 -9.08 -7.72
CA GLN A 219 16.72 -8.88 -9.09
C GLN A 219 17.90 -8.79 -10.05
N LYS A 220 17.93 -9.69 -11.00
CA LYS A 220 18.92 -9.79 -12.08
C LYS A 220 18.23 -9.61 -13.42
N ILE A 221 19.01 -9.34 -14.47
CA ILE A 221 18.51 -9.23 -15.84
C ILE A 221 19.10 -10.33 -16.72
N ALA A 222 18.27 -10.85 -17.61
CA ALA A 222 18.68 -11.63 -18.76
C ALA A 222 18.24 -10.94 -20.04
N ILE A 223 19.04 -11.11 -21.09
CA ILE A 223 18.77 -10.65 -22.45
C ILE A 223 18.47 -11.85 -23.33
N ALA A 224 17.52 -11.68 -24.26
CA ALA A 224 17.15 -12.65 -25.27
C ALA A 224 17.09 -12.00 -26.66
N ASP A 225 17.33 -12.79 -27.71
CA ASP A 225 17.03 -12.38 -29.08
C ASP A 225 15.50 -12.28 -29.33
N SER A 226 15.13 -11.86 -30.52
CA SER A 226 13.72 -11.67 -30.90
C SER A 226 12.88 -12.94 -30.84
N GLY A 227 13.51 -14.10 -30.90
CA GLY A 227 12.86 -15.42 -30.87
C GLY A 227 12.91 -16.13 -29.51
N PHE A 228 13.55 -15.57 -28.49
CA PHE A 228 13.87 -16.23 -27.21
C PHE A 228 14.76 -17.46 -27.36
N LEU A 229 15.61 -17.52 -28.39
CA LEU A 229 16.48 -18.67 -28.62
C LEU A 229 17.80 -18.61 -27.89
N ASN A 230 18.35 -17.39 -27.70
CA ASN A 230 19.64 -17.15 -27.09
C ASN A 230 19.46 -16.32 -25.81
N ILE A 231 19.14 -16.97 -24.72
CA ILE A 231 18.92 -16.31 -23.41
C ILE A 231 20.19 -16.38 -22.60
N ARG A 232 20.70 -15.21 -22.15
CA ARG A 232 21.87 -15.11 -21.30
C ARG A 232 21.69 -14.10 -20.18
N PRO A 233 22.26 -14.36 -18.98
CA PRO A 233 22.26 -13.38 -17.90
C PRO A 233 23.16 -12.19 -18.24
N ILE A 234 22.83 -11.02 -17.68
CA ILE A 234 23.64 -9.82 -17.68
C ILE A 234 24.22 -9.64 -16.28
N ASN A 235 25.53 -9.41 -16.19
CA ASN A 235 26.17 -9.12 -14.92
C ASN A 235 25.93 -7.65 -14.53
N THR A 236 25.03 -7.43 -13.56
CA THR A 236 24.75 -6.11 -12.99
C THR A 236 25.36 -5.99 -11.60
N PRO A 237 25.99 -4.85 -11.25
CA PRO A 237 26.64 -4.69 -9.94
C PRO A 237 25.65 -4.68 -8.77
N TRP A 238 24.41 -4.22 -9.00
CA TRP A 238 23.34 -4.07 -8.00
C TRP A 238 22.00 -4.49 -8.57
N ALA A 239 20.97 -4.53 -7.72
CA ALA A 239 19.58 -4.75 -8.14
C ALA A 239 19.10 -3.67 -9.11
N VAL A 240 18.45 -4.07 -10.21
CA VAL A 240 18.00 -3.17 -11.26
C VAL A 240 16.60 -2.63 -10.95
N THR A 241 16.44 -1.31 -10.97
CA THR A 241 15.21 -0.63 -10.57
C THR A 241 14.47 0.07 -11.71
N THR A 242 15.06 0.15 -12.91
CA THR A 242 14.44 0.81 -14.07
C THR A 242 14.21 -0.16 -15.22
N ASN A 243 13.59 0.34 -16.31
CA ASN A 243 13.65 -0.33 -17.60
C ASN A 243 15.10 -0.39 -18.10
N PHE A 244 15.37 -1.32 -19.02
CA PHE A 244 16.66 -1.52 -19.67
C PHE A 244 16.53 -0.98 -21.11
N ALA A 245 17.06 0.21 -21.37
CA ALA A 245 16.88 0.91 -22.64
C ALA A 245 18.11 0.78 -23.54
N PHE A 246 17.93 0.14 -24.69
CA PHE A 246 18.98 0.00 -25.71
C PHE A 246 19.06 1.24 -26.62
N ASN A 247 20.28 1.57 -27.06
CA ASN A 247 20.53 2.57 -28.09
C ASN A 247 20.06 2.10 -29.48
N ALA A 248 20.19 2.95 -30.48
CA ALA A 248 19.62 2.73 -31.82
C ALA A 248 20.08 1.43 -32.50
N ASP A 249 21.34 1.05 -32.36
CA ASP A 249 21.92 -0.15 -32.96
C ASP A 249 22.01 -1.36 -32.00
N GLY A 250 21.64 -1.14 -30.72
CA GLY A 250 21.63 -2.18 -29.72
C GLY A 250 22.98 -2.60 -29.17
N SER A 251 24.03 -1.85 -29.45
CA SER A 251 25.37 -2.12 -28.93
C SER A 251 25.52 -1.74 -27.46
N TYR A 252 24.70 -0.80 -27.00
CA TYR A 252 24.70 -0.32 -25.62
C TYR A 252 23.28 -0.26 -25.03
N ALA A 253 23.19 -0.37 -23.72
CA ALA A 253 21.96 -0.13 -22.97
C ALA A 253 22.24 0.74 -21.75
N VAL A 254 21.22 1.46 -21.28
CA VAL A 254 21.27 2.16 -19.99
C VAL A 254 20.24 1.56 -19.05
N TYR A 255 20.59 1.50 -17.77
CA TYR A 255 19.70 1.01 -16.73
C TYR A 255 20.04 1.66 -15.38
N GLY A 256 19.07 1.79 -14.50
CA GLY A 256 19.23 2.28 -13.15
C GLY A 256 19.26 1.15 -12.14
N THR A 257 20.06 1.32 -11.10
CA THR A 257 20.20 0.38 -9.97
C THR A 257 20.01 1.10 -8.65
N ILE A 258 19.83 0.32 -7.59
CA ILE A 258 19.92 0.78 -6.21
C ILE A 258 21.03 -0.01 -5.50
N ARG A 259 21.91 0.69 -4.82
CA ARG A 259 22.92 0.05 -3.96
C ARG A 259 22.25 -0.41 -2.67
N GLU A 260 22.45 -1.66 -2.32
CA GLU A 260 21.81 -2.28 -1.15
C GLU A 260 22.43 -1.81 0.18
N ASP A 261 23.70 -1.33 0.14
CA ASP A 261 24.44 -0.91 1.32
C ASP A 261 24.09 0.51 1.82
N ASN A 262 23.62 1.41 0.94
CA ASN A 262 23.39 2.82 1.30
C ASN A 262 22.24 3.49 0.54
N TYR A 263 21.46 2.72 -0.23
CA TYR A 263 20.30 3.18 -1.01
C TYR A 263 20.60 4.27 -2.07
N ILE A 264 21.86 4.48 -2.43
CA ILE A 264 22.21 5.36 -3.55
C ILE A 264 21.76 4.72 -4.85
N LYS A 265 21.10 5.52 -5.70
CA LYS A 265 20.65 5.10 -7.03
C LYS A 265 21.75 5.45 -8.02
N GLU A 266 22.09 4.49 -8.87
CA GLU A 266 23.15 4.64 -9.85
C GLU A 266 22.61 4.34 -11.25
N LEU A 267 23.02 5.14 -12.24
CA LEU A 267 22.73 4.93 -13.65
C LEU A 267 23.97 4.33 -14.33
N TYR A 268 23.77 3.21 -15.03
CA TYR A 268 24.84 2.47 -15.70
C TYR A 268 24.65 2.44 -17.21
N LEU A 269 25.75 2.47 -17.92
CA LEU A 269 25.87 2.07 -19.31
C LEU A 269 26.37 0.63 -19.36
N TYR A 270 25.67 -0.21 -20.09
CA TYR A 270 26.04 -1.59 -20.40
C TYR A 270 26.53 -1.73 -21.82
N ASP A 271 27.72 -2.25 -22.02
CA ASP A 271 28.27 -2.65 -23.32
C ASP A 271 27.87 -4.09 -23.59
N VAL A 272 27.04 -4.29 -24.63
CA VAL A 272 26.45 -5.60 -24.96
C VAL A 272 27.51 -6.59 -25.46
N GLN A 273 28.53 -6.11 -26.19
CA GLN A 273 29.58 -6.95 -26.73
C GLN A 273 30.63 -7.31 -25.67
N ALA A 274 31.05 -6.34 -24.88
CA ALA A 274 32.05 -6.56 -23.83
C ALA A 274 31.48 -7.23 -22.58
N ASP A 275 30.14 -7.29 -22.45
CA ASP A 275 29.40 -7.77 -21.25
C ASP A 275 29.85 -7.07 -19.96
N THR A 276 30.01 -5.76 -20.03
CA THR A 276 30.49 -4.93 -18.93
C THR A 276 29.61 -3.70 -18.70
N SER A 277 29.51 -3.29 -17.45
CA SER A 277 28.77 -2.10 -17.06
C SER A 277 29.69 -1.01 -16.51
N LYS A 278 29.45 0.22 -16.92
CA LYS A 278 30.16 1.41 -16.41
C LYS A 278 29.19 2.44 -15.88
N ARG A 279 29.43 2.93 -14.67
CA ARG A 279 28.57 3.94 -14.03
C ARG A 279 28.63 5.27 -14.77
N LEU A 280 27.44 5.81 -15.10
CA LEU A 280 27.25 7.13 -15.67
C LEU A 280 27.05 8.19 -14.59
N LEU A 281 26.08 7.97 -13.69
CA LEU A 281 25.69 8.90 -12.62
C LEU A 281 25.40 8.15 -11.33
N ALA A 282 25.41 8.87 -10.20
CA ALA A 282 24.94 8.42 -8.91
C ALA A 282 24.21 9.57 -8.20
N ASP A 283 23.06 9.30 -7.59
CA ASP A 283 22.23 10.29 -6.90
C ASP A 283 21.29 9.63 -5.89
N ASN A 284 20.61 10.43 -5.08
CA ASN A 284 19.58 9.96 -4.15
C ASN A 284 18.17 9.94 -4.76
N GLY A 285 17.95 10.51 -5.93
CA GLY A 285 16.69 10.56 -6.63
C GLY A 285 16.35 9.26 -7.38
N TRP A 286 15.07 9.07 -7.68
CA TRP A 286 14.60 7.89 -8.40
C TRP A 286 14.68 8.07 -9.91
N TRP A 287 15.37 7.12 -10.57
CA TRP A 287 15.44 7.02 -12.03
C TRP A 287 14.26 6.17 -12.53
N GLN A 288 13.61 6.59 -13.61
CA GLN A 288 12.54 5.81 -14.27
C GLN A 288 12.46 6.17 -15.76
N ASN A 289 11.82 5.33 -16.56
CA ASN A 289 11.48 5.61 -17.96
C ASN A 289 12.65 6.15 -18.77
N LEU A 290 13.69 5.31 -18.95
CA LEU A 290 14.90 5.64 -19.70
C LEU A 290 14.65 5.53 -21.21
N PHE A 291 15.09 6.53 -21.98
CA PHE A 291 15.00 6.55 -23.44
C PHE A 291 16.27 7.16 -24.05
N TRP A 292 16.78 6.53 -25.08
CA TRP A 292 17.84 7.11 -25.90
C TRP A 292 17.26 8.07 -26.94
N THR A 293 17.94 9.19 -27.20
CA THR A 293 17.68 9.96 -28.43
C THR A 293 18.15 9.16 -29.63
N PRO A 294 17.49 9.27 -30.82
CA PRO A 294 17.85 8.49 -32.00
C PRO A 294 19.29 8.72 -32.48
N ASP A 295 19.87 9.90 -32.22
CA ASP A 295 21.27 10.26 -32.52
C ASP A 295 22.29 9.61 -31.56
N ASN A 296 21.87 8.86 -30.58
CA ASN A 296 22.68 8.23 -29.51
C ASN A 296 23.48 9.23 -28.64
N LYS A 297 23.17 10.54 -28.70
CA LYS A 297 23.96 11.55 -27.97
C LYS A 297 23.40 11.90 -26.61
N SER A 298 22.14 11.58 -26.34
CA SER A 298 21.48 11.89 -25.07
C SER A 298 20.55 10.78 -24.60
N ILE A 299 20.29 10.81 -23.28
CA ILE A 299 19.31 9.96 -22.61
C ILE A 299 18.29 10.88 -21.96
N LEU A 300 17.00 10.69 -22.30
CA LEU A 300 15.89 11.29 -21.59
C LEU A 300 15.39 10.30 -20.53
N LEU A 301 15.06 10.80 -19.35
CA LEU A 301 14.62 9.97 -18.26
C LEU A 301 13.71 10.74 -17.29
N THR A 302 12.91 10.01 -16.54
CA THR A 302 12.18 10.56 -15.40
C THR A 302 13.06 10.49 -14.15
N TYR A 303 13.21 11.63 -13.48
CA TYR A 303 13.95 11.77 -12.24
C TYR A 303 13.12 12.59 -11.24
N ASN A 304 12.75 11.97 -10.11
CA ASN A 304 11.90 12.60 -9.08
C ASN A 304 10.65 13.31 -9.67
N ASN A 305 9.87 12.60 -10.48
CA ASN A 305 8.65 13.07 -11.14
C ASN A 305 8.84 14.16 -12.22
N ASN A 306 10.06 14.47 -12.60
CA ASN A 306 10.39 15.44 -13.64
C ASN A 306 11.15 14.74 -14.78
N ILE A 307 11.15 15.36 -15.97
CA ILE A 307 11.90 14.83 -17.10
C ILE A 307 13.25 15.53 -17.16
N TYR A 308 14.30 14.73 -17.17
CA TYR A 308 15.68 15.15 -17.30
C TYR A 308 16.33 14.61 -18.56
N ARG A 309 17.39 15.28 -18.99
CA ARG A 309 18.25 14.88 -20.10
C ARG A 309 19.69 14.77 -19.61
N LEU A 310 20.32 13.65 -19.96
CA LEU A 310 21.76 13.43 -19.79
C LEU A 310 22.43 13.45 -21.17
N ASP A 311 23.27 14.43 -21.46
CA ASP A 311 24.05 14.49 -22.70
C ASP A 311 25.35 13.73 -22.55
N LEU A 312 25.55 12.70 -23.38
CA LEU A 312 26.75 11.85 -23.36
C LEU A 312 27.96 12.55 -23.99
N VAL A 313 27.69 13.47 -24.91
CA VAL A 313 28.68 14.37 -25.53
C VAL A 313 28.27 15.82 -25.29
N PRO A 314 29.24 16.75 -25.15
CA PRO A 314 28.89 18.17 -25.09
C PRO A 314 28.13 18.57 -26.37
N ARG A 315 27.01 19.26 -26.22
CA ARG A 315 26.29 19.86 -27.34
C ARG A 315 26.65 21.34 -27.40
N ASP A 316 27.07 21.83 -28.58
CA ASP A 316 27.46 23.24 -28.81
C ASP A 316 26.22 24.18 -28.82
N GLU A 317 25.14 23.81 -28.19
CA GLU A 317 23.85 24.46 -28.33
C GLU A 317 23.36 25.09 -27.04
N PHE A 318 24.05 26.12 -26.62
CA PHE A 318 23.33 27.29 -26.16
C PHE A 318 23.25 28.29 -27.35
N GLU A 319 22.42 28.03 -28.34
CA GLU A 319 21.75 29.14 -28.97
C GLU A 319 20.92 29.79 -27.85
N LEU A 320 21.44 30.84 -27.26
CA LEU A 320 20.67 31.80 -26.53
C LEU A 320 19.45 32.09 -27.42
N ASP A 321 18.26 31.67 -27.01
CA ASP A 321 17.04 32.14 -27.64
C ASP A 321 17.13 33.62 -27.75
N THR A 322 17.19 34.06 -28.97
CA THR A 322 17.02 35.44 -29.39
C THR A 322 17.18 36.44 -28.26
N ASP A 323 18.38 36.95 -28.13
CA ASP A 323 18.60 38.16 -27.31
C ASP A 323 17.45 39.11 -27.68
N PRO A 324 16.48 39.40 -26.77
CA PRO A 324 15.35 40.28 -27.08
C PRO A 324 15.81 41.65 -27.60
N TRP A 325 17.05 42.04 -27.26
CA TRP A 325 17.69 43.21 -27.80
C TRP A 325 18.13 43.05 -29.23
N LYS A 326 18.49 41.85 -29.70
CA LYS A 326 18.86 41.60 -31.11
C LYS A 326 17.68 41.84 -32.04
N GLU A 327 16.46 41.42 -31.65
CA GLU A 327 15.23 41.74 -32.38
C GLU A 327 14.86 43.23 -32.34
N ILE A 328 15.09 43.86 -31.19
CA ILE A 328 14.80 45.28 -31.03
C ILE A 328 15.83 46.16 -31.76
N LEU A 329 17.11 45.78 -31.70
CA LEU A 329 18.20 46.58 -32.27
C LEU A 329 18.45 46.31 -33.74
N HIS A 330 18.07 45.09 -34.24
CA HIS A 330 18.22 44.71 -35.63
C HIS A 330 16.92 44.06 -36.14
N PRO A 331 15.82 44.82 -36.33
CA PRO A 331 14.61 44.31 -36.89
C PRO A 331 14.85 43.88 -38.30
N GLU A 332 15.29 42.64 -38.52
CA GLU A 332 15.34 42.06 -39.85
C GLU A 332 13.91 42.03 -40.39
N LYS A 333 13.74 42.47 -41.64
CA LYS A 333 12.46 42.48 -42.34
C LYS A 333 11.82 41.12 -42.22
N SER A 334 10.68 41.04 -41.55
CA SER A 334 9.84 39.89 -41.42
C SER A 334 9.67 39.24 -42.82
N LYS A 335 10.27 38.09 -43.02
CA LYS A 335 9.86 37.22 -44.13
C LYS A 335 8.41 36.84 -43.85
N PRO A 336 7.55 36.83 -44.90
CA PRO A 336 6.17 36.44 -44.72
C PRO A 336 6.13 34.98 -44.18
N ASP A 337 5.23 34.76 -43.28
CA ASP A 337 4.91 33.49 -42.63
C ASP A 337 5.02 32.29 -43.58
N SER A 338 6.06 31.48 -43.42
CA SER A 338 6.27 30.23 -44.12
C SER A 338 5.59 29.05 -43.43
N THR A 339 4.40 29.29 -42.88
CA THR A 339 3.60 28.24 -42.21
C THR A 339 2.97 27.21 -43.17
N ASN A 340 3.16 27.34 -44.50
CA ASN A 340 2.63 26.40 -45.46
C ASN A 340 3.68 25.58 -46.24
N GLU A 341 4.99 25.92 -46.17
CA GLU A 341 6.01 25.15 -46.88
C GLU A 341 6.66 24.03 -46.02
N GLU A 342 6.69 24.18 -44.69
CA GLU A 342 7.18 23.08 -43.82
C GLU A 342 6.22 21.90 -43.74
N LEU A 343 4.92 22.11 -43.95
CA LEU A 343 3.94 21.02 -43.97
C LEU A 343 3.95 20.22 -45.29
N GLN A 344 4.49 20.78 -46.38
CA GLN A 344 4.60 20.05 -47.64
C GLN A 344 5.92 19.27 -47.79
N ASN A 345 6.99 19.66 -47.12
CA ASN A 345 8.24 18.92 -47.08
C ASN A 345 8.22 17.70 -46.15
N GLU A 346 7.33 17.70 -45.13
CA GLU A 346 7.13 16.50 -44.28
C GLU A 346 6.28 15.41 -44.99
N GLU A 347 5.52 15.74 -46.05
CA GLU A 347 4.74 14.76 -46.81
C GLU A 347 5.56 13.99 -47.86
N GLU A 348 6.66 14.54 -48.37
CA GLU A 348 7.54 13.84 -49.33
C GLU A 348 8.48 12.82 -48.67
N ASP A 349 8.87 13.01 -47.41
CA ASP A 349 9.72 12.04 -46.66
C ASP A 349 8.96 10.81 -46.13
N ILE A 350 7.64 10.75 -46.29
CA ILE A 350 6.79 9.66 -45.72
C ILE A 350 6.46 8.58 -46.78
N GLN A 351 6.69 8.83 -48.08
CA GLN A 351 6.36 7.84 -49.10
C GLN A 351 7.44 6.79 -49.36
N GLU A 352 8.62 6.85 -48.75
CA GLU A 352 9.73 5.91 -49.00
C GLU A 352 10.05 4.95 -47.84
N PHE A 353 9.11 4.66 -46.94
CA PHE A 353 9.33 3.74 -45.83
C PHE A 353 8.71 2.34 -46.00
N ASP A 354 8.54 1.92 -47.26
CA ASP A 354 8.10 0.55 -47.59
C ASP A 354 9.14 -0.18 -48.45
N ILE A 355 10.40 -0.12 -48.03
CA ILE A 355 11.48 -0.94 -48.59
C ILE A 355 12.00 -1.89 -47.53
N THR A 356 11.90 -3.16 -47.85
CA THR A 356 12.33 -4.36 -47.14
C THR A 356 13.53 -4.17 -46.20
N LEU A 357 13.39 -4.66 -45.00
CA LEU A 357 14.35 -4.58 -43.87
C LEU A 357 15.74 -5.18 -44.14
N GLU A 358 15.97 -5.76 -45.29
CA GLU A 358 17.26 -6.47 -45.62
C GLU A 358 18.31 -5.59 -46.29
N GLU A 359 17.99 -4.42 -46.81
CA GLU A 359 18.97 -3.62 -47.61
C GLU A 359 19.54 -2.37 -46.88
N LYS A 360 19.20 -2.09 -45.62
CA LYS A 360 19.73 -0.93 -44.88
C LYS A 360 20.72 -1.22 -43.73
N ILE A 361 21.28 -2.44 -43.65
CA ILE A 361 22.21 -2.81 -42.58
C ILE A 361 23.67 -2.38 -42.82
N GLU A 362 23.99 -1.73 -43.89
CA GLU A 362 25.37 -1.24 -44.20
C GLU A 362 25.61 0.26 -44.00
N LYS A 363 24.83 0.99 -43.21
CA LYS A 363 25.37 2.24 -42.67
C LYS A 363 26.20 1.90 -41.43
N LYS A 364 27.54 1.91 -41.58
CA LYS A 364 28.50 1.84 -40.50
C LYS A 364 28.05 2.82 -39.38
N THR A 365 27.44 2.27 -38.34
CA THR A 365 27.11 3.03 -37.14
C THR A 365 28.41 3.60 -36.59
N LYS A 366 28.45 4.92 -36.37
CA LYS A 366 29.59 5.53 -35.72
C LYS A 366 29.64 4.94 -34.30
N PRO A 367 30.81 4.54 -33.82
CA PRO A 367 30.92 4.04 -32.44
C PRO A 367 30.38 5.09 -31.45
N LEU A 368 29.72 4.62 -30.40
CA LEU A 368 29.18 5.50 -29.36
C LEU A 368 30.31 6.33 -28.76
N GLU A 369 30.24 7.64 -28.85
CA GLU A 369 31.17 8.57 -28.26
C GLU A 369 30.62 9.05 -26.91
N ILE A 370 31.42 8.92 -25.86
CA ILE A 370 31.07 9.42 -24.53
C ILE A 370 32.23 10.27 -24.01
N VAL A 371 31.94 11.51 -23.71
CA VAL A 371 32.86 12.41 -23.01
C VAL A 371 32.62 12.24 -21.53
N TRP A 372 33.49 11.53 -20.84
CA TRP A 372 33.35 11.21 -19.43
C TRP A 372 33.60 12.41 -18.51
N GLU A 373 34.54 13.28 -18.89
CA GLU A 373 34.86 14.49 -18.12
C GLU A 373 33.63 15.42 -18.07
N GLY A 374 33.19 15.75 -16.85
CA GLY A 374 32.06 16.65 -16.61
C GLY A 374 30.71 16.06 -17.03
N LEU A 375 30.55 14.74 -17.11
CA LEU A 375 29.30 14.10 -17.49
C LEU A 375 28.16 14.48 -16.53
N GLU A 376 28.44 14.53 -15.23
CA GLU A 376 27.49 14.95 -14.19
C GLU A 376 26.97 16.38 -14.36
N LYS A 377 27.74 17.24 -15.02
CA LYS A 377 27.34 18.64 -15.34
C LYS A 377 26.43 18.73 -16.57
N ARG A 378 26.28 17.65 -17.31
CA ARG A 378 25.42 17.57 -18.50
C ARG A 378 24.11 16.85 -18.21
N PHE A 379 23.70 16.83 -16.97
CA PHE A 379 22.43 16.29 -16.47
C PHE A 379 21.54 17.44 -16.02
N TYR A 380 20.51 17.79 -16.80
CA TYR A 380 19.66 18.94 -16.52
C TYR A 380 18.18 18.65 -16.66
N PRO A 381 17.34 19.40 -15.92
CA PRO A 381 15.89 19.31 -16.05
C PRO A 381 15.43 19.82 -17.42
N VAL A 382 14.52 19.09 -18.05
CA VAL A 382 13.87 19.47 -19.30
C VAL A 382 12.43 19.90 -19.04
N ILE A 383 11.69 19.09 -18.25
CA ILE A 383 10.32 19.41 -17.79
C ILE A 383 10.31 19.33 -16.28
N THR A 384 9.91 20.44 -15.65
CA THR A 384 9.75 20.52 -14.19
C THR A 384 8.31 20.90 -13.87
N ALA A 385 7.70 20.21 -12.93
CA ALA A 385 6.37 20.52 -12.41
C ALA A 385 6.36 20.53 -10.90
N LYS A 386 5.57 21.41 -10.30
CA LYS A 386 5.51 21.53 -8.84
C LYS A 386 4.76 20.38 -8.18
N ASP A 387 3.69 19.88 -8.81
CA ASP A 387 2.75 18.95 -8.18
C ASP A 387 2.34 17.76 -9.09
N ASN A 388 2.89 17.67 -10.30
CA ASN A 388 2.53 16.66 -11.29
C ASN A 388 3.64 15.62 -11.44
N TYR A 389 3.27 14.44 -11.91
CA TYR A 389 4.20 13.40 -12.33
C TYR A 389 4.37 13.47 -13.86
N ASN A 390 5.59 13.67 -14.34
CA ASN A 390 5.88 13.75 -15.77
C ASN A 390 6.76 12.58 -16.18
N PHE A 391 6.41 11.90 -17.25
CA PHE A 391 7.22 10.82 -17.78
C PHE A 391 7.23 10.80 -19.32
N VAL A 392 8.37 10.42 -19.89
CA VAL A 392 8.52 10.28 -21.33
C VAL A 392 7.68 9.10 -21.81
N LEU A 393 6.85 9.31 -22.84
CA LEU A 393 6.10 8.23 -23.49
C LEU A 393 6.86 7.65 -24.68
N ASP A 394 7.40 8.52 -25.53
CA ASP A 394 8.13 8.11 -26.72
C ASP A 394 8.95 9.28 -27.31
N ILE A 395 10.06 8.96 -27.97
CA ILE A 395 10.89 9.93 -28.68
C ILE A 395 10.58 9.84 -30.18
N ILE A 396 10.18 10.96 -30.76
CA ILE A 396 9.74 11.05 -32.16
C ILE A 396 10.93 11.23 -33.11
N SER A 397 11.87 12.09 -32.70
CA SER A 397 13.05 12.45 -33.48
C SER A 397 14.19 12.87 -32.55
N ASP A 398 15.37 13.17 -33.11
CA ASP A 398 16.51 13.70 -32.35
C ASP A 398 16.21 14.98 -31.58
N SER A 399 15.12 15.67 -31.92
CA SER A 399 14.77 16.96 -31.35
C SER A 399 13.42 17.00 -30.63
N THR A 400 12.59 15.95 -30.72
CA THR A 400 11.18 16.03 -30.27
C THR A 400 10.72 14.74 -29.58
N PHE A 401 9.94 14.87 -28.49
CA PHE A 401 9.37 13.73 -27.80
C PHE A 401 7.94 14.00 -27.30
N TYR A 402 7.21 12.90 -27.05
CA TYR A 402 5.95 12.91 -26.32
C TYR A 402 6.17 12.58 -24.85
N TYR A 403 5.45 13.28 -23.98
CA TYR A 403 5.41 12.97 -22.57
C TYR A 403 3.98 13.08 -22.03
N ILE A 404 3.75 12.43 -20.89
CA ILE A 404 2.50 12.52 -20.17
C ILE A 404 2.73 13.36 -18.91
N GLU A 405 1.90 14.36 -18.74
CA GLU A 405 1.74 15.11 -17.50
C GLU A 405 0.57 14.52 -16.75
N ASP A 406 0.89 13.82 -15.65
CA ASP A 406 -0.08 13.10 -14.83
C ASP A 406 -0.37 13.87 -13.55
N ASN A 407 -1.66 14.13 -13.28
CA ASN A 407 -2.08 14.97 -12.17
C ASN A 407 -2.57 14.11 -11.01
N LYS A 408 -1.86 14.12 -9.87
CA LYS A 408 -2.16 13.31 -8.68
C LYS A 408 -3.38 13.77 -7.86
N GLN A 409 -3.96 14.94 -8.12
CA GLN A 409 -5.15 15.40 -7.41
C GLN A 409 -6.40 14.78 -8.02
N GLN A 410 -7.33 14.30 -7.18
CA GLN A 410 -8.47 13.43 -7.53
C GLN A 410 -9.38 13.89 -8.69
N ASP A 411 -9.33 15.14 -9.11
CA ASP A 411 -10.20 15.70 -10.15
C ASP A 411 -9.47 16.24 -11.38
N LYS A 412 -8.18 15.95 -11.54
CA LYS A 412 -7.40 16.46 -12.67
C LYS A 412 -6.99 15.34 -13.62
N ASN A 413 -7.00 15.66 -14.90
CA ASN A 413 -6.83 14.73 -16.01
C ASN A 413 -5.35 14.61 -16.42
N SER A 414 -4.91 13.42 -16.81
CA SER A 414 -3.62 13.25 -17.49
C SER A 414 -3.68 13.85 -18.88
N ILE A 415 -2.60 14.53 -19.29
CA ILE A 415 -2.48 15.20 -20.57
C ILE A 415 -1.26 14.67 -21.33
N LEU A 416 -1.48 14.23 -22.57
CA LEU A 416 -0.41 13.97 -23.50
C LEU A 416 0.11 15.29 -24.06
N LYS A 417 1.41 15.50 -23.96
CA LYS A 417 2.08 16.70 -24.46
C LYS A 417 3.21 16.34 -25.42
N LYS A 418 3.50 17.26 -26.33
CA LYS A 418 4.63 17.21 -27.25
C LYS A 418 5.57 18.36 -26.94
N THR A 419 6.89 18.13 -26.95
CA THR A 419 7.90 19.17 -26.74
C THR A 419 9.21 18.79 -27.44
N ASN A 420 10.13 19.76 -27.54
CA ASN A 420 11.48 19.45 -28.01
C ASN A 420 12.36 18.94 -26.85
N ILE A 421 13.55 18.41 -27.16
CA ILE A 421 14.48 17.83 -26.16
C ILE A 421 15.02 18.85 -25.14
N TYR A 422 14.73 20.13 -25.33
CA TYR A 422 15.06 21.23 -24.41
C TYR A 422 13.87 21.64 -23.52
N GLY A 423 12.70 20.98 -23.71
CA GLY A 423 11.48 21.31 -22.94
C GLY A 423 10.76 22.56 -23.43
N LYS A 424 11.17 23.11 -24.59
CA LYS A 424 10.55 24.30 -25.18
C LYS A 424 9.46 23.91 -26.19
N ASN A 425 8.56 24.86 -26.51
CA ASN A 425 7.44 24.65 -27.46
C ASN A 425 6.49 23.54 -27.01
N GLN A 426 6.19 23.49 -25.73
CA GLN A 426 5.24 22.51 -25.18
C GLN A 426 3.85 22.72 -25.78
N LYS A 427 3.25 21.65 -26.30
CA LYS A 427 1.89 21.66 -26.86
C LYS A 427 1.09 20.52 -26.26
N ASP A 428 -0.14 20.81 -25.85
CA ASP A 428 -1.11 19.80 -25.46
C ASP A 428 -1.58 19.08 -26.72
N VAL A 429 -1.51 17.76 -26.72
CA VAL A 429 -1.90 16.91 -27.84
C VAL A 429 -3.24 16.26 -27.57
N PHE A 430 -3.42 15.72 -26.36
CA PHE A 430 -4.63 14.99 -26.01
C PHE A 430 -4.87 14.97 -24.50
N ASN A 431 -6.12 15.15 -24.07
CA ASN A 431 -6.56 15.00 -22.68
C ASN A 431 -7.28 13.67 -22.51
N PHE A 432 -6.75 12.81 -21.64
CA PHE A 432 -7.30 11.46 -21.40
C PHE A 432 -8.62 11.48 -20.64
N GLY A 433 -8.97 12.56 -19.96
CA GLY A 433 -10.19 12.71 -19.17
C GLY A 433 -10.03 12.23 -17.73
N LYS A 434 -9.43 11.07 -17.51
CA LYS A 434 -9.02 10.51 -16.22
C LYS A 434 -7.58 10.00 -16.33
N ASN A 435 -6.97 9.63 -15.22
CA ASN A 435 -5.62 9.06 -15.22
C ASN A 435 -5.67 7.61 -15.73
N PRO A 436 -5.07 7.29 -16.89
CA PRO A 436 -4.96 5.92 -17.36
C PRO A 436 -4.04 5.07 -16.47
N GLN A 437 -4.42 3.81 -16.31
CA GLN A 437 -3.65 2.82 -15.58
C GLN A 437 -2.43 2.33 -16.38
N GLN A 438 -2.55 2.31 -17.71
CA GLN A 438 -1.52 1.83 -18.62
C GLN A 438 -1.56 2.59 -19.94
N TYR A 439 -0.40 2.78 -20.56
CA TYR A 439 -0.23 3.39 -21.88
C TYR A 439 0.66 2.53 -22.77
N SER A 440 0.33 2.46 -24.04
CA SER A 440 1.23 1.91 -25.06
C SER A 440 1.09 2.68 -26.36
N LYS A 441 2.20 2.86 -27.09
CA LYS A 441 2.20 3.47 -28.41
C LYS A 441 2.60 2.42 -29.43
N VAL A 442 1.76 2.19 -30.44
CA VAL A 442 2.06 1.38 -31.60
C VAL A 442 1.86 2.25 -32.83
N LYS A 443 2.89 2.40 -33.66
CA LYS A 443 2.92 3.32 -34.80
C LYS A 443 2.44 4.73 -34.42
N ASN A 444 1.33 5.19 -35.02
CA ASN A 444 0.72 6.51 -34.74
C ASN A 444 -0.47 6.47 -33.79
N THR A 445 -0.70 5.35 -33.12
CA THR A 445 -1.84 5.18 -32.23
C THR A 445 -1.35 4.99 -30.78
N ILE A 446 -1.90 5.77 -29.87
CA ILE A 446 -1.74 5.57 -28.44
C ILE A 446 -2.93 4.78 -27.95
N TYR A 447 -2.67 3.66 -27.33
CA TYR A 447 -3.65 2.84 -26.62
C TYR A 447 -3.52 3.13 -25.12
N TYR A 448 -4.63 3.18 -24.41
CA TYR A 448 -4.63 3.48 -22.99
C TYR A 448 -5.81 2.83 -22.27
N LEU A 449 -5.56 2.41 -21.05
CA LEU A 449 -6.53 1.74 -20.18
C LEU A 449 -7.03 2.71 -19.11
N VAL A 450 -8.33 2.98 -19.07
CA VAL A 450 -8.97 3.83 -18.06
C VAL A 450 -10.13 3.07 -17.43
N GLU A 451 -10.07 2.84 -16.12
CA GLU A 451 -11.11 2.11 -15.37
C GLU A 451 -11.44 0.74 -16.00
N GLY A 452 -10.42 0.05 -16.51
CA GLY A 452 -10.55 -1.22 -17.20
C GLY A 452 -11.09 -1.15 -18.62
N GLU A 453 -11.39 0.04 -19.16
CA GLU A 453 -11.81 0.23 -20.55
C GLU A 453 -10.61 0.57 -21.45
N LEU A 454 -10.40 -0.22 -22.50
CA LEU A 454 -9.36 0.04 -23.50
C LEU A 454 -9.83 1.07 -24.52
N LYS A 455 -9.03 2.11 -24.68
CA LYS A 455 -9.30 3.22 -25.60
C LYS A 455 -8.08 3.47 -26.49
N SER A 456 -8.29 4.14 -27.61
CA SER A 456 -7.20 4.55 -28.49
C SER A 456 -7.34 5.99 -28.97
N TYR A 457 -6.19 6.62 -29.21
CA TYR A 457 -6.09 7.95 -29.80
C TYR A 457 -5.07 7.92 -30.96
N ASN A 458 -5.49 8.28 -32.14
CA ASN A 458 -4.60 8.33 -33.30
C ASN A 458 -3.98 9.73 -33.44
N LEU A 459 -2.66 9.79 -33.39
CA LEU A 459 -1.87 11.03 -33.43
C LEU A 459 -1.94 11.80 -34.74
N LYS A 460 -2.20 11.10 -35.90
CA LYS A 460 -2.33 11.76 -37.21
C LYS A 460 -3.72 12.31 -37.45
N THR A 461 -4.76 11.55 -37.13
CA THR A 461 -6.16 11.91 -37.41
C THR A 461 -6.86 12.58 -36.25
N SER A 462 -6.21 12.69 -35.09
CA SER A 462 -6.77 13.17 -33.85
C SER A 462 -8.08 12.46 -33.42
N SER A 463 -8.28 11.23 -33.89
CA SER A 463 -9.49 10.46 -33.65
C SER A 463 -9.35 9.59 -32.39
N ARG A 464 -10.38 9.63 -31.54
CA ARG A 464 -10.52 8.77 -30.38
C ARG A 464 -11.48 7.62 -30.69
N LYS A 465 -11.17 6.42 -30.17
CA LYS A 465 -12.05 5.25 -30.26
C LYS A 465 -12.06 4.50 -28.93
N ASP A 466 -13.23 4.03 -28.54
CA ASP A 466 -13.38 3.05 -27.46
C ASP A 466 -13.35 1.64 -28.10
N ILE A 467 -12.50 0.77 -27.57
CA ILE A 467 -12.35 -0.61 -28.06
C ILE A 467 -13.17 -1.51 -27.15
N LYS A 468 -14.24 -2.05 -27.70
CA LYS A 468 -15.23 -2.83 -26.94
C LYS A 468 -15.13 -4.30 -27.28
N PHE A 469 -14.99 -5.14 -26.27
CA PHE A 469 -14.90 -6.58 -26.41
C PHE A 469 -16.20 -7.26 -26.01
N LYS A 470 -16.50 -8.39 -26.66
CA LYS A 470 -17.53 -9.34 -26.28
C LYS A 470 -16.85 -10.66 -26.02
N TYR A 471 -17.00 -11.20 -24.83
CA TYR A 471 -16.45 -12.51 -24.51
C TYR A 471 -17.28 -13.24 -23.49
N ASP A 472 -17.39 -14.57 -23.70
CA ASP A 472 -17.92 -15.49 -22.74
C ASP A 472 -16.76 -16.00 -21.88
N TYR A 473 -16.70 -15.52 -20.65
CA TYR A 473 -15.70 -15.95 -19.70
C TYR A 473 -16.18 -17.23 -19.04
N LYS A 474 -15.51 -18.32 -19.36
CA LYS A 474 -15.75 -19.61 -18.73
C LYS A 474 -14.75 -19.79 -17.61
N TYR A 475 -15.23 -19.92 -16.39
CA TYR A 475 -14.35 -20.15 -15.26
C TYR A 475 -14.91 -21.23 -14.32
N ASP A 476 -13.98 -21.98 -13.76
CA ASP A 476 -14.20 -22.90 -12.66
C ASP A 476 -13.91 -22.16 -11.35
N LYS A 477 -14.93 -21.98 -10.53
CA LYS A 477 -14.82 -21.21 -9.29
C LYS A 477 -13.86 -21.87 -8.30
N ALA A 478 -13.84 -23.19 -8.22
CA ALA A 478 -12.94 -23.92 -7.31
C ALA A 478 -11.49 -23.75 -7.77
N LEU A 479 -11.24 -23.84 -9.07
CA LEU A 479 -9.92 -23.65 -9.63
C LEU A 479 -9.45 -22.18 -9.47
N LEU A 480 -10.35 -21.20 -9.68
CA LEU A 480 -10.04 -19.78 -9.45
C LEU A 480 -9.65 -19.51 -7.98
N ASN A 481 -10.41 -20.07 -7.04
CA ASN A 481 -10.11 -19.99 -5.62
C ASN A 481 -8.73 -20.60 -5.29
N LEU A 482 -8.39 -21.71 -5.93
CA LEU A 482 -7.08 -22.33 -5.78
C LEU A 482 -5.96 -21.42 -6.29
N ARG A 483 -6.18 -20.71 -7.41
CA ARG A 483 -5.19 -19.77 -7.96
C ARG A 483 -4.94 -18.56 -7.05
N VAL A 484 -6.01 -18.02 -6.42
CA VAL A 484 -5.87 -16.98 -5.39
C VAL A 484 -4.95 -17.46 -4.25
N PHE A 485 -5.19 -18.67 -3.76
CA PHE A 485 -4.37 -19.25 -2.70
C PHE A 485 -2.90 -19.46 -3.13
N GLU A 486 -2.68 -19.99 -4.35
CA GLU A 486 -1.33 -20.19 -4.91
C GLU A 486 -0.58 -18.88 -5.07
N GLU A 487 -1.26 -17.82 -5.55
CA GLU A 487 -0.67 -16.48 -5.71
C GLU A 487 -0.28 -15.89 -4.35
N VAL A 488 -1.14 -16.00 -3.34
CA VAL A 488 -0.84 -15.55 -1.97
C VAL A 488 0.37 -16.30 -1.42
N TRP A 489 0.37 -17.64 -1.50
CA TRP A 489 1.48 -18.46 -1.02
C TRP A 489 2.80 -18.07 -1.69
N TYR A 490 2.79 -17.91 -3.00
CA TYR A 490 3.96 -17.49 -3.77
C TYR A 490 4.42 -16.07 -3.38
N ALA A 491 3.51 -15.10 -3.42
CA ALA A 491 3.85 -13.72 -3.15
C ALA A 491 4.31 -13.51 -1.70
N PHE A 492 3.64 -14.13 -0.74
CA PHE A 492 4.02 -14.03 0.67
C PHE A 492 5.40 -14.67 0.91
N GLY A 493 5.62 -15.89 0.41
CA GLY A 493 6.90 -16.60 0.55
C GLY A 493 8.08 -15.89 -0.09
N ASN A 494 7.85 -15.08 -1.13
CA ASN A 494 8.91 -14.32 -1.81
C ASN A 494 9.18 -12.93 -1.20
N ASN A 495 8.23 -12.36 -0.49
CA ASN A 495 8.33 -10.98 -0.02
C ASN A 495 8.33 -10.82 1.50
N PHE A 496 8.10 -11.89 2.25
CA PHE A 496 8.20 -11.84 3.71
C PHE A 496 9.61 -11.43 4.15
N TYR A 497 9.73 -10.56 5.15
CA TYR A 497 10.98 -9.93 5.54
C TYR A 497 12.04 -10.92 6.06
N ASP A 498 11.60 -12.03 6.68
CA ASP A 498 12.48 -13.09 7.16
C ASP A 498 12.51 -14.24 6.14
N PRO A 499 13.66 -14.50 5.48
CA PRO A 499 13.77 -15.57 4.49
C PRO A 499 13.53 -16.98 5.07
N ASP A 500 13.73 -17.15 6.36
CA ASP A 500 13.48 -18.41 7.06
C ASP A 500 12.04 -18.54 7.57
N MET A 501 11.14 -17.59 7.21
CA MET A 501 9.71 -17.61 7.55
C MET A 501 9.45 -17.85 9.05
N HIS A 502 10.23 -17.23 9.94
CA HIS A 502 10.22 -17.47 11.39
C HIS A 502 10.39 -18.97 11.74
N ASN A 503 11.17 -19.71 10.96
CA ASN A 503 11.39 -21.16 11.04
C ASN A 503 10.12 -22.02 10.76
N VAL A 504 9.14 -21.45 10.08
CA VAL A 504 7.94 -22.19 9.66
C VAL A 504 8.24 -22.90 8.34
N PRO A 505 7.89 -24.19 8.18
CA PRO A 505 8.10 -24.95 6.95
C PRO A 505 7.09 -24.51 5.87
N TRP A 506 7.30 -23.34 5.25
CA TRP A 506 6.37 -22.66 4.35
C TRP A 506 5.86 -23.53 3.19
N LYS A 507 6.75 -24.38 2.64
CA LYS A 507 6.37 -25.32 1.58
C LYS A 507 5.41 -26.41 2.06
N GLU A 508 5.54 -26.83 3.31
CA GLU A 508 4.66 -27.83 3.90
C GLU A 508 3.27 -27.26 4.22
N LEU A 509 3.21 -25.98 4.59
CA LEU A 509 1.94 -25.29 4.81
C LEU A 509 1.09 -25.24 3.52
N PHE A 510 1.70 -25.03 2.37
CA PHE A 510 0.98 -25.11 1.10
C PHE A 510 0.25 -26.45 0.93
N GLN A 511 0.95 -27.56 1.19
CA GLN A 511 0.37 -28.89 1.09
C GLN A 511 -0.69 -29.16 2.17
N LEU A 512 -0.52 -28.58 3.34
CA LEU A 512 -1.46 -28.72 4.45
C LEU A 512 -2.80 -28.01 4.16
N TYR A 513 -2.75 -26.79 3.64
CA TYR A 513 -3.95 -25.94 3.46
C TYR A 513 -4.66 -26.15 2.12
N ARG A 514 -3.94 -26.52 1.07
CA ARG A 514 -4.49 -26.73 -0.28
C ARG A 514 -5.76 -27.60 -0.33
N PRO A 515 -5.85 -28.79 0.33
CA PRO A 515 -7.05 -29.63 0.27
C PRO A 515 -8.32 -28.97 0.83
N TYR A 516 -8.17 -27.96 1.69
CA TYR A 516 -9.29 -27.19 2.22
C TYR A 516 -9.76 -26.13 1.22
N VAL A 517 -8.82 -25.49 0.53
CA VAL A 517 -9.12 -24.53 -0.54
C VAL A 517 -9.89 -25.20 -1.68
N GLU A 518 -9.51 -26.43 -2.06
CA GLU A 518 -10.20 -27.22 -3.09
C GLU A 518 -11.68 -27.50 -2.74
N LYS A 519 -12.04 -27.41 -1.46
CA LYS A 519 -13.41 -27.60 -0.96
C LYS A 519 -14.15 -26.28 -0.67
N ALA A 520 -13.44 -25.14 -0.71
CA ALA A 520 -14.01 -23.83 -0.43
C ALA A 520 -15.10 -23.47 -1.44
N LYS A 521 -16.22 -22.93 -0.96
CA LYS A 521 -17.40 -22.61 -1.79
C LYS A 521 -17.41 -21.18 -2.30
N ASN A 522 -16.70 -20.27 -1.63
CA ASN A 522 -16.65 -18.84 -1.95
C ASN A 522 -15.31 -18.25 -1.54
N ILE A 523 -15.06 -17.02 -1.94
CA ILE A 523 -13.79 -16.32 -1.66
C ILE A 523 -13.61 -16.05 -0.15
N TYR A 524 -14.66 -15.97 0.64
CA TYR A 524 -14.55 -15.72 2.08
C TYR A 524 -14.06 -16.98 2.83
N ASP A 525 -14.45 -18.18 2.36
CA ASP A 525 -13.88 -19.45 2.87
C ASP A 525 -12.37 -19.51 2.54
N VAL A 526 -11.98 -19.09 1.33
CA VAL A 526 -10.57 -19.03 0.91
C VAL A 526 -9.82 -18.03 1.76
N ALA A 527 -10.41 -16.85 2.01
CA ALA A 527 -9.81 -15.82 2.86
C ALA A 527 -9.51 -16.36 4.27
N PHE A 528 -10.47 -17.06 4.87
CA PHE A 528 -10.25 -17.70 6.16
C PHE A 528 -9.09 -18.69 6.15
N ILE A 529 -8.99 -19.54 5.12
CA ILE A 529 -7.90 -20.51 4.99
C ILE A 529 -6.56 -19.84 4.78
N ILE A 530 -6.53 -18.77 3.98
CA ILE A 530 -5.32 -17.96 3.75
C ILE A 530 -4.87 -17.31 5.07
N GLU A 531 -5.79 -16.70 5.82
CA GLU A 531 -5.47 -16.05 7.09
C GLU A 531 -4.92 -17.04 8.12
N GLU A 532 -5.43 -18.28 8.17
CA GLU A 532 -4.84 -19.32 8.98
C GLU A 532 -3.42 -19.69 8.53
N MET A 533 -3.18 -19.85 7.23
CA MET A 533 -1.86 -20.18 6.68
C MET A 533 -0.83 -19.08 6.98
N ILE A 534 -1.17 -17.82 6.70
CA ILE A 534 -0.23 -16.72 6.99
C ILE A 534 -0.08 -16.48 8.50
N GLY A 535 -1.11 -16.78 9.28
CA GLY A 535 -1.08 -16.72 10.74
C GLY A 535 -0.08 -17.69 11.38
N ASP A 536 0.19 -18.85 10.76
CA ASP A 536 1.18 -19.81 11.24
C ASP A 536 2.61 -19.22 11.27
N VAL A 537 2.89 -18.19 10.47
CA VAL A 537 4.18 -17.48 10.50
C VAL A 537 4.35 -16.64 11.77
N ASN A 538 3.26 -16.42 12.53
CA ASN A 538 3.24 -15.65 13.77
C ASN A 538 3.91 -14.28 13.64
N ALA A 539 3.50 -13.54 12.62
CA ALA A 539 3.96 -12.18 12.36
C ALA A 539 2.81 -11.18 12.46
N SER A 540 3.10 -10.00 12.96
CA SER A 540 2.17 -8.89 12.92
C SER A 540 2.00 -8.35 11.51
N HIS A 541 1.07 -7.41 11.32
CA HIS A 541 0.88 -6.71 10.05
C HIS A 541 0.53 -7.63 8.86
N THR A 542 0.05 -8.85 9.13
CA THR A 542 -0.50 -9.76 8.13
C THR A 542 -2.00 -9.52 7.93
N GLY A 543 -2.54 -9.92 6.80
CA GLY A 543 -3.97 -9.90 6.54
C GLY A 543 -4.28 -10.13 5.07
N PHE A 544 -5.41 -10.78 4.81
CA PHE A 544 -5.92 -10.98 3.47
C PHE A 544 -7.30 -10.33 3.35
N TYR A 545 -7.51 -9.57 2.30
CA TYR A 545 -8.73 -8.82 2.03
C TYR A 545 -9.33 -9.33 0.71
N PRO A 546 -10.36 -10.20 0.79
CA PRO A 546 -10.97 -10.77 -0.41
C PRO A 546 -11.70 -9.69 -1.21
N ARG A 547 -11.78 -9.90 -2.54
CA ARG A 547 -12.64 -9.08 -3.38
C ARG A 547 -14.07 -9.14 -2.86
N GLN A 548 -14.77 -8.02 -2.94
CA GLN A 548 -16.19 -7.98 -2.54
C GLN A 548 -17.05 -8.63 -3.64
N GLU A 549 -17.71 -9.74 -3.31
CA GLU A 549 -18.69 -10.39 -4.19
C GLU A 549 -20.09 -9.77 -4.06
N TYR A 550 -20.34 -9.04 -2.97
CA TYR A 550 -21.62 -8.41 -2.68
C TYR A 550 -21.40 -7.02 -2.14
N GLU A 551 -22.18 -6.06 -2.62
CA GLU A 551 -22.26 -4.74 -1.98
C GLU A 551 -22.98 -4.89 -0.63
N PRO A 552 -22.31 -4.64 0.50
CA PRO A 552 -23.01 -4.71 1.79
C PRO A 552 -24.05 -3.59 1.83
N PHE A 553 -25.30 -3.93 2.09
CA PHE A 553 -26.29 -2.92 2.40
C PHE A 553 -25.91 -2.23 3.71
N THR A 554 -25.42 -1.01 3.61
CA THR A 554 -25.05 -0.21 4.78
C THR A 554 -26.01 0.96 4.93
N ASN A 555 -26.71 1.00 6.05
CA ASN A 555 -27.52 2.14 6.44
C ASN A 555 -27.14 2.56 7.87
N PRO A 556 -25.91 3.11 8.04
CA PRO A 556 -25.35 3.38 9.36
C PRO A 556 -26.18 4.43 10.11
N ALA A 557 -26.36 4.22 11.41
CA ALA A 557 -26.99 5.18 12.28
C ALA A 557 -26.08 6.39 12.53
N ALA A 558 -26.69 7.57 12.59
CA ALA A 558 -25.98 8.80 12.90
C ALA A 558 -25.71 8.95 14.41
N TRP A 559 -24.63 9.60 14.77
CA TRP A 559 -24.30 9.99 16.12
C TRP A 559 -24.77 11.42 16.40
N LEU A 560 -25.05 11.74 17.69
CA LEU A 560 -25.63 13.02 18.06
C LEU A 560 -24.63 14.03 18.67
N GLY A 561 -23.37 13.61 18.94
CA GLY A 561 -22.35 14.43 19.60
C GLY A 561 -22.41 14.33 21.13
N ALA A 562 -22.99 13.25 21.65
CA ALA A 562 -23.04 12.90 23.07
C ALA A 562 -23.01 11.38 23.26
N ASP A 563 -22.54 10.89 24.40
CA ASP A 563 -22.72 9.51 24.82
C ASP A 563 -24.05 9.35 25.57
N LEU A 564 -24.74 8.24 25.32
CA LEU A 564 -26.03 7.90 25.88
C LEU A 564 -25.83 6.88 27.01
N ASP A 565 -26.58 7.05 28.13
CA ASP A 565 -26.56 6.09 29.22
C ASP A 565 -27.62 5.01 29.00
N TYR A 566 -27.20 3.90 28.42
CA TYR A 566 -28.07 2.76 28.15
C TYR A 566 -28.39 1.91 29.38
N ASN A 567 -27.73 2.16 30.54
CA ASN A 567 -27.99 1.44 31.78
C ASN A 567 -29.20 2.02 32.54
N ILE A 568 -29.60 3.24 32.21
CA ILE A 568 -30.72 3.92 32.86
C ILE A 568 -31.81 4.17 31.80
N ILE A 569 -32.80 3.29 31.80
CA ILE A 569 -34.00 3.45 30.99
C ILE A 569 -34.98 4.28 31.80
N LEU A 570 -35.18 5.52 31.39
CA LEU A 570 -36.23 6.35 31.97
C LEU A 570 -37.58 6.02 31.33
N GLU A 571 -38.70 6.19 32.01
CA GLU A 571 -40.03 5.99 31.46
C GLU A 571 -40.26 6.84 30.17
N GLU A 572 -39.62 8.01 30.15
CA GLU A 572 -39.67 8.94 29.03
C GLU A 572 -38.32 9.52 28.66
N GLY A 573 -37.62 8.85 27.71
CA GLY A 573 -36.36 9.32 27.15
C GLY A 573 -35.14 8.57 27.58
N ILE A 574 -33.95 9.01 27.12
CA ILE A 574 -32.65 8.46 27.46
C ILE A 574 -31.72 9.57 27.98
N ARG A 575 -30.98 9.30 29.04
CA ARG A 575 -30.06 10.26 29.63
C ARG A 575 -28.79 10.38 28.79
N LEU A 576 -28.28 11.60 28.61
CA LEU A 576 -26.95 11.84 28.07
C LEU A 576 -25.92 11.65 29.18
N GLN A 577 -25.07 10.66 29.04
CA GLN A 577 -23.97 10.41 29.97
C GLN A 577 -22.91 11.51 29.87
N ARG A 578 -22.59 11.90 28.61
CA ARG A 578 -21.64 12.98 28.33
C ARG A 578 -22.03 13.74 27.06
N VAL A 579 -22.01 15.06 27.20
CA VAL A 579 -22.16 15.99 26.08
C VAL A 579 -20.78 16.56 25.75
N TYR A 580 -20.25 16.28 24.56
CA TYR A 580 -18.90 16.69 24.21
C TYR A 580 -18.82 18.21 23.98
N PRO A 581 -17.83 18.93 24.55
CA PRO A 581 -17.73 20.40 24.52
C PRO A 581 -17.76 21.00 23.13
N ASN A 582 -17.12 20.32 22.13
CA ASN A 582 -17.06 20.78 20.74
C ASN A 582 -18.26 20.31 19.92
N SER A 583 -19.23 19.60 20.52
CA SER A 583 -20.45 19.20 19.84
C SER A 583 -21.43 20.37 19.69
N ARG A 584 -22.27 20.32 18.65
CA ARG A 584 -23.33 21.32 18.45
C ARG A 584 -24.31 21.37 19.64
N LEU A 585 -24.52 20.26 20.33
CA LEU A 585 -25.33 20.17 21.53
C LEU A 585 -24.79 21.06 22.66
N SER A 586 -23.49 21.03 22.91
CA SER A 586 -22.83 21.85 23.90
C SER A 586 -22.67 23.29 23.43
N PHE A 587 -22.07 23.49 22.23
CA PHE A 587 -21.62 24.81 21.76
C PHE A 587 -22.79 25.75 21.40
N VAL A 588 -23.88 25.21 20.78
CA VAL A 588 -25.00 26.03 20.32
C VAL A 588 -26.16 26.00 21.31
N TYR A 589 -26.45 24.81 21.85
CA TYR A 589 -27.64 24.62 22.69
C TYR A 589 -27.36 24.59 24.19
N HIS A 590 -26.09 24.68 24.58
CA HIS A 590 -25.61 24.72 25.95
C HIS A 590 -26.07 23.55 26.84
N LEU A 591 -26.31 22.39 26.18
CA LEU A 591 -26.69 21.19 26.91
C LEU A 591 -25.51 20.63 27.72
N LYS A 592 -25.82 20.02 28.84
CA LYS A 592 -24.83 19.46 29.79
C LYS A 592 -25.07 17.97 30.01
N ASP A 593 -24.08 17.32 30.63
CA ASP A 593 -24.19 15.94 31.09
C ASP A 593 -25.44 15.79 31.96
N GLY A 594 -26.14 14.67 31.84
CA GLY A 594 -27.36 14.37 32.56
C GLY A 594 -28.67 14.86 31.96
N CYS A 595 -28.66 15.69 30.89
CA CYS A 595 -29.89 16.03 30.21
C CYS A 595 -30.54 14.80 29.56
N VAL A 596 -31.83 14.83 29.34
CA VAL A 596 -32.64 13.69 28.86
C VAL A 596 -33.11 13.97 27.42
N LEU A 597 -32.72 13.11 26.48
CA LEU A 597 -33.24 13.10 25.12
C LEU A 597 -34.61 12.45 25.09
N THR A 598 -35.65 13.20 24.75
CA THR A 598 -37.03 12.74 24.81
C THR A 598 -37.65 12.45 23.44
N HIS A 599 -37.22 13.15 22.37
CA HIS A 599 -37.76 12.93 21.00
C HIS A 599 -36.67 13.06 19.95
N ILE A 600 -36.78 12.27 18.88
CA ILE A 600 -36.03 12.38 17.62
C ILE A 600 -37.05 12.50 16.47
N ASP A 601 -36.98 13.61 15.69
CA ASP A 601 -37.88 13.93 14.59
C ASP A 601 -39.38 13.80 14.95
N GLY A 602 -39.72 14.20 16.16
CA GLY A 602 -41.07 14.13 16.72
C GLY A 602 -41.51 12.78 17.28
N VAL A 603 -40.68 11.74 17.11
CA VAL A 603 -40.95 10.41 17.69
C VAL A 603 -40.47 10.40 19.16
N LYS A 604 -41.41 10.12 20.07
CA LYS A 604 -41.13 10.00 21.50
C LYS A 604 -40.24 8.77 21.79
N ILE A 605 -39.22 8.96 22.61
CA ILE A 605 -38.29 7.88 23.02
C ILE A 605 -38.88 7.20 24.26
N THR A 606 -39.00 5.89 24.18
CA THR A 606 -39.45 5.01 25.28
C THR A 606 -38.46 3.84 25.41
N ALA A 607 -38.67 2.99 26.41
CA ALA A 607 -37.89 1.77 26.62
C ALA A 607 -37.91 0.79 25.41
N TYR A 608 -38.87 0.92 24.51
CA TYR A 608 -39.05 0.06 23.32
C TYR A 608 -38.61 0.74 22.03
N THR A 609 -38.06 1.95 22.09
CA THR A 609 -37.67 2.72 20.91
C THR A 609 -36.28 2.29 20.47
N SER A 610 -36.14 1.82 19.23
CA SER A 610 -34.83 1.56 18.60
C SER A 610 -34.25 2.89 18.10
N LEU A 611 -33.25 3.38 18.81
CA LEU A 611 -32.52 4.61 18.43
C LEU A 611 -31.81 4.45 17.10
N ASP A 612 -31.19 3.28 16.84
CA ASP A 612 -30.51 2.99 15.58
C ASP A 612 -31.46 3.10 14.39
N SER A 613 -32.72 2.60 14.54
CA SER A 613 -33.74 2.74 13.49
C SER A 613 -34.13 4.21 13.24
N LEU A 614 -34.19 5.03 14.30
CA LEU A 614 -34.50 6.46 14.15
C LEU A 614 -33.34 7.26 13.55
N LEU A 615 -32.09 6.80 13.70
CA LEU A 615 -30.90 7.48 13.27
C LEU A 615 -30.30 6.89 11.99
N ALA A 616 -30.79 5.72 11.54
CA ALA A 616 -30.33 5.06 10.33
C ALA A 616 -30.43 5.97 9.08
N GLY A 617 -29.35 6.05 8.31
CA GLY A 617 -29.25 6.84 7.10
C GLY A 617 -29.32 8.36 7.30
N LYS A 618 -29.11 8.85 8.52
CA LYS A 618 -29.15 10.28 8.86
C LYS A 618 -27.79 10.94 9.00
N ILE A 619 -26.71 10.26 8.69
CA ILE A 619 -25.37 10.89 8.63
C ILE A 619 -25.40 12.04 7.63
N GLY A 620 -24.92 13.22 8.06
CA GLY A 620 -24.92 14.45 7.27
C GLY A 620 -26.30 15.13 7.11
N LYS A 621 -27.40 14.51 7.59
CA LYS A 621 -28.74 15.09 7.51
C LYS A 621 -29.10 15.85 8.77
N LYS A 622 -30.05 16.79 8.65
CA LYS A 622 -30.59 17.50 9.79
C LYS A 622 -31.55 16.59 10.56
N ILE A 623 -31.41 16.57 11.89
CA ILE A 623 -32.19 15.79 12.83
C ILE A 623 -32.76 16.76 13.85
N LYS A 624 -34.11 16.74 14.03
CA LYS A 624 -34.75 17.49 15.10
C LYS A 624 -34.76 16.64 16.36
N VAL A 625 -34.17 17.14 17.45
CA VAL A 625 -34.07 16.46 18.73
C VAL A 625 -34.66 17.33 19.84
N THR A 626 -35.33 16.72 20.80
CA THR A 626 -35.91 17.41 21.96
C THR A 626 -35.26 16.87 23.23
N PHE A 627 -34.77 17.78 24.04
CA PHE A 627 -34.11 17.48 25.31
C PHE A 627 -34.90 18.12 26.50
N GLN A 628 -34.79 17.49 27.65
CA GLN A 628 -35.20 18.05 28.93
C GLN A 628 -33.99 18.23 29.83
N GLN A 629 -33.77 19.45 30.33
CA GLN A 629 -32.70 19.81 31.25
C GLN A 629 -33.26 20.72 32.34
N GLU A 630 -33.12 20.30 33.62
CA GLU A 630 -33.55 21.08 34.76
C GLU A 630 -35.03 21.60 34.68
N GLY A 631 -35.92 20.77 34.15
CA GLY A 631 -37.33 21.10 33.91
C GLY A 631 -37.63 21.88 32.63
N ASN A 632 -36.62 22.40 31.93
CA ASN A 632 -36.80 23.13 30.68
C ASN A 632 -36.71 22.18 29.47
N ILE A 633 -37.52 22.45 28.45
CA ILE A 633 -37.51 21.72 27.20
C ILE A 633 -36.71 22.53 26.18
N THR A 634 -35.72 21.87 25.55
CA THR A 634 -34.90 22.44 24.49
C THR A 634 -35.13 21.67 23.18
N GLU A 635 -35.61 22.33 22.13
CA GLU A 635 -35.61 21.78 20.79
C GLU A 635 -34.34 22.18 20.05
N ALA A 636 -33.65 21.21 19.49
CA ALA A 636 -32.43 21.42 18.77
C ALA A 636 -32.51 20.82 17.35
N VAL A 637 -31.90 21.47 16.39
CA VAL A 637 -31.65 20.89 15.05
C VAL A 637 -30.15 20.69 14.88
N ILE A 638 -29.74 19.44 14.80
CA ILE A 638 -28.37 19.06 14.66
C ILE A 638 -28.12 18.36 13.32
N THR A 639 -26.87 18.26 12.90
CA THR A 639 -26.46 17.40 11.79
C THR A 639 -26.01 16.07 12.36
N GLY A 640 -26.55 14.97 11.84
CA GLY A 640 -26.13 13.63 12.24
C GLY A 640 -24.65 13.41 11.92
N LEU A 641 -23.88 12.95 12.92
CA LEU A 641 -22.45 12.73 12.79
C LEU A 641 -22.15 11.31 12.31
N SER A 642 -21.05 11.14 11.57
CA SER A 642 -20.48 9.84 11.31
C SER A 642 -19.75 9.28 12.55
N TYR A 643 -19.40 8.00 12.52
CA TYR A 643 -18.57 7.39 13.57
C TYR A 643 -17.22 8.12 13.73
N SER A 644 -16.55 8.46 12.62
CA SER A 644 -15.27 9.18 12.68
C SER A 644 -15.40 10.57 13.30
N GLN A 645 -16.44 11.33 12.95
CA GLN A 645 -16.70 12.64 13.57
C GLN A 645 -17.00 12.54 15.08
N MET A 646 -17.74 11.50 15.48
CA MET A 646 -17.98 11.25 16.90
C MET A 646 -16.70 10.85 17.65
N SER A 647 -15.86 10.03 17.02
CA SER A 647 -14.57 9.61 17.57
C SER A 647 -13.61 10.80 17.73
N GLU A 648 -13.63 11.75 16.81
CA GLU A 648 -12.86 13.00 16.90
C GLU A 648 -13.29 13.84 18.10
N LEU A 649 -14.59 13.99 18.34
CA LEU A 649 -15.09 14.69 19.54
C LEU A 649 -14.62 14.02 20.84
N LYS A 650 -14.64 12.70 20.90
CA LYS A 650 -14.14 11.91 22.05
C LYS A 650 -12.64 12.11 22.24
N TYR A 651 -11.89 12.03 21.17
CA TYR A 651 -10.45 12.25 21.17
C TYR A 651 -10.09 13.65 21.68
N ASP A 652 -10.69 14.70 21.11
CA ASP A 652 -10.45 16.09 21.53
C ASP A 652 -10.74 16.31 23.01
N TYR A 653 -11.82 15.73 23.50
CA TYR A 653 -12.17 15.78 24.92
C TYR A 653 -11.11 15.13 25.80
N GLN A 654 -10.63 13.94 25.42
CA GLN A 654 -9.61 13.24 26.19
C GLN A 654 -8.29 14.00 26.22
N ILE A 655 -7.87 14.55 25.06
CA ILE A 655 -6.64 15.34 24.97
C ILE A 655 -6.74 16.63 25.80
N ALA A 656 -7.86 17.32 25.74
CA ALA A 656 -8.08 18.52 26.57
C ALA A 656 -8.02 18.20 28.06
N LYS A 657 -8.59 17.06 28.47
CA LYS A 657 -8.53 16.55 29.86
C LYS A 657 -7.09 16.25 30.28
N ASN A 658 -6.30 15.56 29.44
CA ASN A 658 -4.91 15.24 29.75
C ASN A 658 -4.04 16.49 29.82
N LYS A 659 -4.19 17.43 28.89
CA LYS A 659 -3.53 18.75 28.92
C LYS A 659 -3.83 19.48 30.23
N LYS A 660 -5.09 19.55 30.65
CA LYS A 660 -5.50 20.15 31.91
C LYS A 660 -4.86 19.44 33.10
N MET A 661 -4.84 18.12 33.15
CA MET A 661 -4.21 17.35 34.22
C MET A 661 -2.71 17.65 34.35
N VAL A 662 -1.99 17.71 33.21
CA VAL A 662 -0.56 18.07 33.19
C VAL A 662 -0.34 19.49 33.72
N ASP A 663 -1.14 20.47 33.28
CA ASP A 663 -1.06 21.85 33.74
C ASP A 663 -1.30 21.95 35.26
N GLU A 664 -2.33 21.31 35.78
CA GLU A 664 -2.66 21.31 37.24
C GLU A 664 -1.54 20.65 38.07
N LEU A 665 -1.06 19.47 37.68
CA LEU A 665 -0.03 18.72 38.41
C LEU A 665 1.36 19.40 38.35
N SER A 666 1.63 20.18 37.28
CA SER A 666 2.92 20.86 37.10
C SER A 666 2.89 22.37 37.39
N ALA A 667 1.75 22.91 37.83
CA ALA A 667 1.52 24.34 37.95
C ALA A 667 1.87 25.11 36.64
N GLY A 668 1.48 24.55 35.49
CA GLY A 668 1.66 25.11 34.16
C GLY A 668 3.07 25.01 33.57
N LYS A 669 4.02 24.35 34.25
CA LYS A 669 5.42 24.24 33.80
C LYS A 669 5.64 23.27 32.68
N LEU A 670 4.91 22.16 32.63
CA LEU A 670 5.06 21.11 31.64
C LEU A 670 4.13 21.30 30.45
N GLY A 671 4.62 20.90 29.28
CA GLY A 671 3.82 20.75 28.07
C GLY A 671 3.32 19.30 27.91
N TYR A 672 2.28 19.14 27.09
CA TYR A 672 1.73 17.83 26.73
C TYR A 672 1.35 17.80 25.24
N ILE A 673 1.83 16.78 24.53
CA ILE A 673 1.47 16.50 23.15
C ILE A 673 1.13 15.02 23.03
N HIS A 674 -0.05 14.72 22.49
CA HIS A 674 -0.41 13.36 22.09
C HIS A 674 -0.26 13.19 20.57
N ILE A 675 0.30 12.07 20.16
CA ILE A 675 0.51 11.70 18.76
C ILE A 675 -0.33 10.44 18.49
N PRO A 676 -1.50 10.55 17.83
CA PRO A 676 -2.39 9.41 17.64
C PRO A 676 -1.94 8.46 16.54
N ALA A 677 -1.21 8.98 15.54
CA ALA A 677 -0.60 8.20 14.48
C ALA A 677 0.69 8.88 13.98
N MET A 678 1.45 8.21 13.15
CA MET A 678 2.73 8.69 12.64
C MET A 678 2.64 9.04 11.14
N GLY A 679 1.54 9.70 10.75
CA GLY A 679 1.32 10.22 9.39
C GLY A 679 1.83 11.65 9.19
N GLU A 680 1.80 12.14 7.96
CA GLU A 680 2.26 13.51 7.64
C GLU A 680 1.39 14.59 8.30
N ASP A 681 0.07 14.40 8.37
CA ASP A 681 -0.85 15.32 9.05
C ASP A 681 -0.57 15.38 10.57
N ASP A 682 -0.21 14.22 11.17
CA ASP A 682 0.19 14.14 12.58
C ASP A 682 1.52 14.86 12.83
N TRP A 683 2.48 14.78 11.88
CA TRP A 683 3.71 15.54 11.93
C TRP A 683 3.43 17.05 11.92
N GLN A 684 2.52 17.51 11.06
CA GLN A 684 2.16 18.91 10.96
C GLN A 684 1.50 19.40 12.25
N LYS A 685 0.58 18.59 12.81
CA LYS A 685 -0.06 18.86 14.10
C LYS A 685 0.96 18.89 15.25
N PHE A 686 1.81 17.85 15.34
CA PHE A 686 2.88 17.77 16.33
C PHE A 686 3.80 19.00 16.25
N SER A 687 4.28 19.34 15.04
CA SER A 687 5.18 20.50 14.84
C SER A 687 4.54 21.82 15.31
N ARG A 688 3.26 22.02 14.98
CA ARG A 688 2.51 23.21 15.41
C ARG A 688 2.36 23.23 16.92
N ASP A 689 1.85 22.14 17.53
CA ASP A 689 1.60 22.05 18.96
C ASP A 689 2.92 22.18 19.77
N PHE A 690 4.00 21.61 19.24
CA PHE A 690 5.34 21.74 19.80
C PHE A 690 5.83 23.19 19.79
N MET A 691 5.73 23.86 18.64
CA MET A 691 6.29 25.21 18.47
C MET A 691 5.44 26.33 19.08
N VAL A 692 4.11 26.19 19.02
CA VAL A 692 3.17 27.23 19.45
C VAL A 692 2.81 27.08 20.93
N ASP A 693 2.38 25.89 21.34
CA ASP A 693 1.81 25.70 22.65
C ASP A 693 2.84 25.29 23.71
N ASN A 694 3.88 24.54 23.31
CA ASN A 694 4.74 23.84 24.26
C ASN A 694 6.20 24.32 24.28
N PHE A 695 6.66 25.06 23.26
CA PHE A 695 8.06 25.49 23.18
C PHE A 695 8.53 26.36 24.36
N ALA A 696 7.62 27.14 24.94
CA ALA A 696 7.89 27.98 26.13
C ALA A 696 7.91 27.21 27.46
N LYS A 697 7.38 25.99 27.50
CA LYS A 697 7.31 25.15 28.71
C LYS A 697 8.71 24.71 29.17
N GLU A 698 8.85 24.32 30.43
CA GLU A 698 10.13 23.91 31.02
C GLU A 698 10.52 22.46 30.66
N ALA A 699 9.53 21.57 30.42
CA ALA A 699 9.72 20.22 29.92
C ALA A 699 8.47 19.73 29.17
N LEU A 700 8.55 18.57 28.51
CA LEU A 700 7.52 18.07 27.62
C LEU A 700 7.18 16.60 27.87
N VAL A 701 5.89 16.30 28.03
CA VAL A 701 5.33 14.95 27.95
C VAL A 701 4.89 14.68 26.51
N ILE A 702 5.45 13.65 25.88
CA ILE A 702 5.07 13.15 24.55
C ILE A 702 4.34 11.84 24.75
N ASP A 703 3.08 11.80 24.40
CA ASP A 703 2.20 10.65 24.63
C ASP A 703 1.94 9.93 23.30
N VAL A 704 2.43 8.70 23.17
CA VAL A 704 2.18 7.82 22.02
C VAL A 704 1.34 6.61 22.38
N ARG A 705 0.62 6.66 23.50
CA ARG A 705 -0.32 5.59 23.86
C ARG A 705 -1.44 5.51 22.84
N GLY A 706 -1.77 4.30 22.40
CA GLY A 706 -2.77 4.06 21.36
C GLY A 706 -2.36 4.58 19.97
N ASN A 707 -1.09 4.80 19.70
CA ASN A 707 -0.59 5.26 18.41
C ASN A 707 -0.65 4.13 17.35
N TYR A 708 -1.28 4.40 16.21
CA TYR A 708 -1.51 3.42 15.13
C TYR A 708 -0.32 3.20 14.19
N GLY A 709 0.85 3.85 14.44
CA GLY A 709 2.02 3.74 13.58
C GLY A 709 2.00 4.70 12.38
N GLY A 710 2.98 4.53 11.51
CA GLY A 710 3.24 5.35 10.32
C GLY A 710 4.73 5.40 9.99
N HIS A 711 5.31 6.61 9.77
CA HIS A 711 6.71 6.75 9.33
C HIS A 711 7.34 8.12 9.63
N ILE A 712 6.98 8.78 10.74
CA ILE A 712 7.51 10.12 11.11
C ILE A 712 8.44 10.12 12.32
N HIS A 713 8.73 8.97 12.91
CA HIS A 713 9.63 8.88 14.07
C HIS A 713 10.95 9.63 13.86
N ASP A 714 11.59 9.50 12.70
CA ASP A 714 12.87 10.13 12.39
C ASP A 714 12.78 11.67 12.38
N LYS A 715 11.67 12.23 11.89
CA LYS A 715 11.41 13.68 11.93
C LYS A 715 11.33 14.18 13.38
N ILE A 716 10.63 13.46 14.25
CA ILE A 716 10.48 13.82 15.67
C ILE A 716 11.83 13.69 16.38
N ILE A 717 12.53 12.58 16.19
CA ILE A 717 13.86 12.34 16.77
C ILE A 717 14.86 13.41 16.31
N THR A 718 14.89 13.73 15.02
CA THR A 718 15.75 14.77 14.47
C THR A 718 15.49 16.13 15.14
N LEU A 719 14.22 16.45 15.43
CA LEU A 719 13.86 17.70 16.11
C LEU A 719 14.35 17.69 17.58
N LEU A 720 14.16 16.58 18.29
CA LEU A 720 14.57 16.44 19.69
C LEU A 720 16.09 16.36 19.90
N GLN A 721 16.83 15.87 18.91
CA GLN A 721 18.31 15.74 18.96
C GLN A 721 19.06 17.03 18.63
N LYS A 722 18.38 18.06 18.12
CA LYS A 722 19.05 19.30 17.73
C LYS A 722 19.82 19.89 18.92
N LYS A 723 21.12 20.13 18.72
CA LYS A 723 21.99 20.80 19.72
C LYS A 723 22.26 22.23 19.32
N LYS A 724 22.13 23.11 20.30
CA LYS A 724 22.51 24.52 20.16
C LYS A 724 24.03 24.62 20.04
N TYR A 725 24.53 25.25 18.97
CA TYR A 725 25.96 25.47 18.76
C TYR A 725 26.35 26.96 18.71
N ALA A 726 25.37 27.86 18.52
CA ALA A 726 25.58 29.29 18.50
C ALA A 726 24.30 30.06 18.87
N TYR A 727 24.40 31.35 18.96
CA TYR A 727 23.23 32.22 18.95
C TYR A 727 23.48 33.43 18.03
N THR A 728 22.40 33.93 17.43
CA THR A 728 22.41 35.13 16.62
C THR A 728 21.66 36.28 17.32
N THR A 729 22.04 37.53 17.04
CA THR A 729 21.34 38.72 17.50
C THR A 729 21.06 39.64 16.34
N ASN A 730 19.97 40.38 16.39
CA ASN A 730 19.63 41.39 15.39
C ASN A 730 19.31 42.72 16.08
N ARG A 731 19.86 43.81 15.54
CA ARG A 731 19.65 45.16 16.09
C ARG A 731 18.18 45.58 16.13
N ARG A 732 17.40 45.16 15.14
CA ARG A 732 15.97 45.52 15.03
C ARG A 732 15.10 44.88 16.13
N TYR A 733 15.58 43.79 16.72
CA TYR A 733 14.84 43.07 17.75
C TYR A 733 15.48 43.21 19.14
N ASN A 734 15.94 44.39 19.47
CA ASN A 734 16.54 44.70 20.77
C ASN A 734 17.66 43.72 21.22
N ARG A 735 18.43 43.20 20.25
CA ARG A 735 19.49 42.21 20.49
C ARG A 735 19.03 40.92 21.19
N VAL A 736 17.78 40.49 20.94
CA VAL A 736 17.30 39.19 21.43
C VAL A 736 18.18 38.09 20.87
N LYS A 737 18.73 37.26 21.74
CA LYS A 737 19.50 36.07 21.35
C LYS A 737 18.57 35.01 20.80
N ARG A 738 18.81 34.55 19.58
CA ARG A 738 18.13 33.43 18.92
C ARG A 738 19.11 32.26 18.84
N SER A 739 18.66 31.09 19.20
CA SER A 739 19.48 29.87 19.08
C SER A 739 19.79 29.55 17.63
N GLU A 740 20.97 28.99 17.42
CA GLU A 740 21.38 28.43 16.14
C GLU A 740 21.77 26.95 16.34
N PRO A 741 21.11 25.98 15.69
CA PRO A 741 19.98 26.16 14.75
C PRO A 741 18.71 26.64 15.46
N TYR A 742 17.73 27.10 14.66
CA TYR A 742 16.42 27.47 15.20
C TYR A 742 15.68 26.27 15.79
N ASN A 743 14.81 26.56 16.76
CA ASN A 743 13.87 25.57 17.29
C ASN A 743 14.59 24.36 17.93
N VAL A 744 15.56 24.64 18.79
CA VAL A 744 16.27 23.62 19.56
C VAL A 744 15.51 23.34 20.85
N TRP A 745 15.18 22.07 21.06
CA TRP A 745 14.66 21.60 22.33
C TRP A 745 15.83 21.09 23.21
N ASP A 746 16.28 21.89 24.14
CA ASP A 746 17.38 21.59 25.08
C ASP A 746 16.86 21.40 26.52
N LYS A 747 15.60 21.00 26.65
CA LYS A 747 14.87 20.80 27.90
C LYS A 747 14.50 19.33 28.08
N PRO A 748 14.22 18.85 29.28
CA PRO A 748 13.79 17.49 29.51
C PRO A 748 12.51 17.13 28.75
N SER A 749 12.40 15.88 28.35
CA SER A 749 11.17 15.29 27.83
C SER A 749 11.01 13.84 28.34
N ILE A 750 9.80 13.33 28.29
CA ILE A 750 9.44 11.98 28.66
C ILE A 750 8.40 11.44 27.69
N VAL A 751 8.48 10.15 27.39
CA VAL A 751 7.53 9.50 26.49
C VAL A 751 6.60 8.57 27.25
N LEU A 752 5.31 8.61 26.94
CA LEU A 752 4.31 7.65 27.39
C LEU A 752 4.03 6.62 26.32
N VAL A 753 4.01 5.35 26.68
CA VAL A 753 3.74 4.20 25.81
C VAL A 753 2.79 3.23 26.50
N ASN A 754 1.98 2.50 25.74
CA ASN A 754 1.14 1.41 26.27
C ASN A 754 1.03 0.25 25.27
N GLU A 755 0.32 -0.79 25.69
CA GLU A 755 0.07 -2.00 24.89
C GLU A 755 -0.63 -1.77 23.55
N ASP A 756 -1.29 -0.63 23.37
CA ASP A 756 -1.93 -0.20 22.12
C ASP A 756 -1.02 0.66 21.24
N SER A 757 0.21 0.95 21.68
CA SER A 757 1.21 1.61 20.83
C SER A 757 1.73 0.61 19.82
N PHE A 758 1.66 0.96 18.51
CA PHE A 758 1.80 0.02 17.42
C PHE A 758 2.76 0.55 16.33
N SER A 759 3.58 -0.33 15.74
CA SER A 759 4.42 -0.03 14.57
C SER A 759 5.37 1.17 14.80
N ASP A 760 5.29 2.26 14.02
CA ASP A 760 6.11 3.47 14.20
C ASP A 760 5.90 4.14 15.59
N GLY A 761 4.73 3.92 16.20
CA GLY A 761 4.45 4.28 17.60
C GLY A 761 5.28 3.50 18.63
N GLU A 762 5.91 2.40 18.24
CA GLU A 762 6.87 1.62 19.00
C GLU A 762 8.32 1.98 18.64
N ILE A 763 8.58 2.22 17.35
CA ILE A 763 9.92 2.61 16.85
C ILE A 763 10.36 3.92 17.50
N PHE A 764 9.48 4.92 17.57
CA PHE A 764 9.79 6.20 18.18
C PHE A 764 10.29 6.09 19.63
N PRO A 765 9.57 5.45 20.59
CA PRO A 765 10.06 5.30 21.96
C PRO A 765 11.31 4.41 22.06
N ALA A 766 11.47 3.39 21.20
CA ALA A 766 12.68 2.57 21.18
C ALA A 766 13.93 3.39 20.79
N VAL A 767 13.84 4.17 19.72
CA VAL A 767 14.92 5.06 19.27
C VAL A 767 15.18 6.16 20.31
N TYR A 768 14.13 6.66 20.95
CA TYR A 768 14.22 7.67 22.01
C TYR A 768 15.04 7.15 23.21
N GLN A 769 14.84 5.89 23.61
CA GLN A 769 15.64 5.22 24.65
C GLN A 769 17.09 4.97 24.21
N GLU A 770 17.28 4.42 22.99
CA GLU A 770 18.61 4.13 22.44
C GLU A 770 19.50 5.38 22.39
N LEU A 771 18.92 6.51 22.02
CA LEU A 771 19.59 7.80 21.95
C LEU A 771 19.66 8.55 23.28
N LYS A 772 19.12 7.96 24.36
CA LYS A 772 19.11 8.50 25.73
C LYS A 772 18.54 9.93 25.81
N LEU A 773 17.45 10.19 25.07
CA LEU A 773 16.80 11.49 25.02
C LEU A 773 15.95 11.77 26.29
N GLY A 774 15.54 10.75 27.00
CA GLY A 774 14.77 10.79 28.23
C GLY A 774 14.26 9.40 28.58
N LYS A 775 13.30 9.32 29.52
CA LYS A 775 12.71 8.07 29.97
C LYS A 775 11.41 7.76 29.23
N VAL A 776 11.10 6.48 29.11
CA VAL A 776 9.81 5.96 28.64
C VAL A 776 9.03 5.39 29.81
N VAL A 777 7.76 5.77 29.94
CA VAL A 777 6.88 5.39 31.06
C VAL A 777 5.62 4.72 30.50
N GLY A 778 5.15 3.66 31.12
CA GLY A 778 3.91 2.99 30.73
C GLY A 778 3.97 1.47 30.87
N THR A 779 3.32 0.79 29.95
CA THR A 779 3.37 -0.67 29.78
C THR A 779 4.15 -1.03 28.52
N PRO A 780 4.63 -2.27 28.38
CA PRO A 780 5.21 -2.74 27.11
C PRO A 780 4.27 -2.48 25.94
N SER A 781 4.83 -2.11 24.79
CA SER A 781 4.05 -1.89 23.58
C SER A 781 3.65 -3.20 22.89
N SER A 782 2.84 -3.14 21.84
CA SER A 782 2.23 -4.31 21.20
C SER A 782 3.23 -5.33 20.64
N GLY A 783 4.44 -4.90 20.27
CA GLY A 783 5.44 -5.77 19.65
C GLY A 783 5.16 -6.04 18.17
N ALA A 784 4.54 -5.10 17.49
CA ALA A 784 4.15 -5.22 16.09
C ALA A 784 4.95 -4.25 15.22
N VAL A 785 6.19 -4.60 14.88
CA VAL A 785 7.16 -3.68 14.28
C VAL A 785 7.71 -4.24 12.97
N ILE A 786 6.87 -4.23 11.95
CA ILE A 786 7.25 -4.63 10.59
C ILE A 786 6.81 -3.55 9.60
N GLY A 787 7.69 -3.14 8.68
CA GLY A 787 7.32 -2.30 7.55
C GLY A 787 6.49 -3.07 6.54
N THR A 788 5.37 -2.49 6.10
CA THR A 788 4.39 -3.20 5.26
C THR A 788 3.95 -2.42 4.04
N TRP A 789 3.45 -3.15 3.03
CA TRP A 789 2.80 -2.62 1.84
C TRP A 789 1.63 -3.51 1.44
N HIS A 790 0.82 -3.10 0.47
CA HIS A 790 -0.29 -3.91 -0.04
C HIS A 790 0.11 -4.58 -1.35
N TYR A 791 0.00 -5.90 -1.39
CA TYR A 791 0.06 -6.69 -2.61
C TYR A 791 -1.35 -6.87 -3.14
N TYR A 792 -1.58 -6.48 -4.40
CA TYR A 792 -2.87 -6.62 -5.08
C TYR A 792 -2.84 -7.86 -5.96
N LEU A 793 -3.80 -8.76 -5.75
CA LEU A 793 -3.94 -9.99 -6.51
C LEU A 793 -4.71 -9.74 -7.80
N GLN A 794 -4.56 -10.65 -8.75
CA GLN A 794 -5.20 -10.53 -10.07
C GLN A 794 -6.73 -10.62 -10.03
N ASP A 795 -7.32 -11.23 -8.99
CA ASP A 795 -8.78 -11.30 -8.81
C ASP A 795 -9.38 -10.04 -8.16
N GLY A 796 -8.57 -9.04 -7.86
CA GLY A 796 -8.97 -7.82 -7.14
C GLY A 796 -8.94 -7.95 -5.62
N SER A 797 -8.59 -9.11 -5.06
CA SER A 797 -8.25 -9.26 -3.65
C SER A 797 -6.93 -8.54 -3.33
N SER A 798 -6.64 -8.32 -2.05
CA SER A 798 -5.35 -7.80 -1.64
C SER A 798 -4.85 -8.45 -0.35
N MET A 799 -3.55 -8.44 -0.13
CA MET A 799 -2.98 -8.83 1.16
C MET A 799 -2.01 -7.78 1.68
N ARG A 800 -1.94 -7.66 2.98
CA ARG A 800 -0.93 -6.86 3.65
C ARG A 800 0.35 -7.68 3.75
N MET A 801 1.43 -7.15 3.16
CA MET A 801 2.71 -7.83 3.03
C MET A 801 3.71 -7.28 4.06
N PRO A 802 4.13 -8.07 5.05
CA PRO A 802 5.18 -7.69 5.98
C PRO A 802 6.56 -7.87 5.35
N GLY A 803 7.10 -6.80 4.77
CA GLY A 803 8.29 -6.87 3.91
C GLY A 803 9.58 -6.29 4.49
N THR A 804 9.54 -5.61 5.67
CA THR A 804 10.75 -4.99 6.25
C THR A 804 10.81 -5.19 7.75
N GLY A 805 11.77 -5.97 8.23
CA GLY A 805 12.00 -6.18 9.68
C GLY A 805 12.76 -5.01 10.30
N TRP A 806 12.49 -4.75 11.59
CA TRP A 806 13.18 -3.75 12.40
C TRP A 806 14.03 -4.40 13.49
N TYR A 807 15.30 -4.01 13.54
CA TYR A 807 16.28 -4.56 14.48
C TYR A 807 16.98 -3.44 15.24
N LYS A 808 17.18 -3.63 16.55
CA LYS A 808 18.05 -2.76 17.34
C LYS A 808 19.51 -2.94 16.93
N LEU A 809 20.39 -2.02 17.31
CA LEU A 809 21.81 -2.08 16.97
C LEU A 809 22.52 -3.34 17.51
N ASP A 810 22.00 -3.94 18.56
CA ASP A 810 22.48 -5.20 19.12
C ASP A 810 21.99 -6.46 18.38
N GLY A 811 21.19 -6.28 17.31
CA GLY A 811 20.59 -7.34 16.51
C GLY A 811 19.26 -7.88 17.02
N THR A 812 18.71 -7.32 18.11
CA THR A 812 17.41 -7.76 18.65
C THR A 812 16.30 -7.37 17.68
N ASN A 813 15.50 -8.35 17.24
CA ASN A 813 14.29 -8.10 16.45
C ASN A 813 13.22 -7.46 17.35
N MET A 814 12.64 -6.37 16.91
CA MET A 814 11.57 -5.70 17.66
C MET A 814 10.21 -6.37 17.48
N GLU A 815 10.03 -7.15 16.41
CA GLU A 815 8.82 -7.95 16.22
C GLU A 815 8.64 -8.98 17.34
N GLY A 816 7.44 -9.03 17.90
CA GLY A 816 7.09 -9.90 19.02
C GLY A 816 7.59 -9.46 20.40
N THR A 817 8.47 -8.44 20.48
CA THR A 817 9.05 -7.98 21.74
C THR A 817 8.60 -6.59 22.18
N GLY A 818 8.33 -5.70 21.23
CA GLY A 818 7.94 -4.32 21.48
C GLY A 818 8.97 -3.52 22.27
N VAL A 819 8.53 -2.38 22.76
CA VAL A 819 9.31 -1.50 23.63
C VAL A 819 9.01 -1.78 25.08
N GLN A 820 10.05 -2.02 25.88
CA GLN A 820 9.94 -2.12 27.33
C GLN A 820 10.14 -0.73 27.94
N PRO A 821 9.19 -0.22 28.74
CA PRO A 821 9.34 1.10 29.35
C PRO A 821 10.44 1.09 30.44
N ASP A 822 11.13 2.22 30.61
CA ASP A 822 12.09 2.40 31.71
C ASP A 822 11.40 2.41 33.07
N ILE A 823 10.13 2.82 33.10
CA ILE A 823 9.31 2.88 34.31
C ILE A 823 7.96 2.21 33.99
N LEU A 824 7.81 1.00 34.52
CA LEU A 824 6.57 0.25 34.35
C LEU A 824 5.45 0.84 35.24
N VAL A 825 4.35 1.20 34.63
CA VAL A 825 3.13 1.70 35.30
C VAL A 825 1.91 1.21 34.51
N GLU A 826 0.98 0.57 35.20
CA GLU A 826 -0.28 0.11 34.62
C GLU A 826 -1.43 1.07 34.94
N ASN A 827 -2.30 1.30 33.94
CA ASN A 827 -3.63 1.89 34.21
C ASN A 827 -4.64 0.75 34.35
N LEU A 828 -5.02 0.47 35.58
CA LEU A 828 -5.98 -0.61 35.85
C LEU A 828 -7.40 -0.22 35.41
N PRO A 829 -8.28 -1.19 35.06
CA PRO A 829 -9.67 -0.91 34.70
C PRO A 829 -10.41 -0.03 35.73
N ALA A 830 -10.11 -0.22 37.02
CA ALA A 830 -10.66 0.61 38.08
C ALA A 830 -10.18 2.08 38.01
N ASP A 831 -8.97 2.34 37.54
CA ASP A 831 -8.45 3.70 37.30
C ASP A 831 -9.15 4.36 36.12
N ILE A 832 -9.32 3.63 35.05
CA ILE A 832 -10.03 4.11 33.85
C ILE A 832 -11.48 4.51 34.19
N ILE A 833 -12.20 3.64 34.91
CA ILE A 833 -13.57 3.91 35.34
C ILE A 833 -13.65 5.15 36.27
N ARG A 834 -12.64 5.38 37.08
CA ARG A 834 -12.53 6.55 37.96
C ARG A 834 -11.90 7.77 37.27
N GLU A 835 -11.65 7.67 36.00
CA GLU A 835 -11.01 8.71 35.21
C GLU A 835 -9.63 9.15 35.75
N ARG A 836 -8.87 8.23 36.35
CA ARG A 836 -7.49 8.42 36.78
C ARG A 836 -6.51 7.93 35.71
N ASP A 837 -5.36 8.57 35.63
CA ASP A 837 -4.28 8.18 34.72
C ASP A 837 -2.95 8.06 35.51
N PRO A 838 -2.68 6.93 36.16
CA PRO A 838 -1.42 6.68 36.87
C PRO A 838 -0.17 6.83 36.01
N GLN A 839 -0.23 6.43 34.72
CA GLN A 839 0.89 6.58 33.78
C GLN A 839 1.22 8.07 33.55
N LEU A 840 0.23 8.90 33.27
CA LEU A 840 0.42 10.33 33.03
C LEU A 840 0.89 11.03 34.31
N ILE A 841 0.28 10.70 35.46
CA ILE A 841 0.69 11.23 36.78
C ILE A 841 2.16 10.91 37.04
N ARG A 842 2.59 9.67 36.80
CA ARG A 842 3.99 9.26 36.99
C ARG A 842 4.95 9.98 36.07
N ALA A 843 4.61 10.13 34.80
CA ALA A 843 5.42 10.89 33.85
C ALA A 843 5.64 12.35 34.28
N VAL A 844 4.58 13.02 34.74
CA VAL A 844 4.67 14.39 35.29
C VAL A 844 5.57 14.40 36.52
N GLN A 845 5.42 13.45 37.45
CA GLN A 845 6.25 13.38 38.65
C GLN A 845 7.74 13.18 38.36
N GLU A 846 8.08 12.36 37.34
CA GLU A 846 9.48 12.17 36.93
C GLU A 846 10.07 13.44 36.30
N LEU A 847 9.36 14.09 35.40
CA LEU A 847 9.82 15.36 34.80
C LEU A 847 9.95 16.48 35.84
N MET A 848 9.04 16.56 36.78
CA MET A 848 9.13 17.58 37.87
C MET A 848 10.37 17.41 38.77
N LYS A 849 10.99 16.22 38.81
CA LYS A 849 12.28 16.00 39.46
C LYS A 849 13.47 16.53 38.63
N GLU A 850 13.33 16.59 37.33
CA GLU A 850 14.40 16.99 36.41
C GLU A 850 14.43 18.51 36.19
N ILE A 851 13.29 19.19 36.33
CA ILE A 851 13.22 20.65 36.30
C ILE A 851 13.46 21.23 37.69
N LYS A 852 14.48 22.09 37.78
CA LYS A 852 14.85 22.73 39.05
C LYS A 852 14.05 24.01 39.31
#